data_da195cc77b94af21df0ad1ea582f486f
#
_entry.id   da195cc77b94af21df0ad1ea582f486f
#
_cell.length_a   1.000
_cell.length_b   1.000
_cell.length_c   1.000
_cell.angle_alpha   90.00
_cell.angle_beta   90.00
_cell.angle_gamma   90.00
#
_symmetry.space_group_name_H-M   'P 1'
#
loop_
_entity.id
_entity.type
_entity.pdbx_description
1 polymer ?
#
loop_
_entity_poly.entity_id
_entity_poly.type
_entity_poly.pdbx_seq_one_letter_code
_entity_poly.pdbx_strand_id
1 'polypeptide(L)'
;MKSSAVVLHLSLGVLLGFAAAAPPEAQAEIRASSKRSLGSKVNGVKGGSCNKGRCRISGGQRAGKNLFHRFRDFDTRGAIRDVRFQTGKAKNLFVGVTSPLGSFIDKRIALSSKANLFWLSPGGMVLGSGADFVNTPQLQLSTAGKLNFDAGQFDVFSSSADDLALLRGEPLPGALGLQATPQLESDAGLLPGIHLNGINISIDDDLLIDAPGGQVAVENSTLSVSAEEGVGGTLMLTGEQIEIDGNSQFLATGPEGGGLIQVGGSWQNSDPSVRQSVKATVESGAVLDASATDIGNGGEIVVWSDITNPYAVTSVAGSLSVEAGIAGGDGGRIETSGADLDIAGVDVSTFSPTGENGLWLLDPTDYIIGEDAATAIGSALEGGNNVTVLVSGGNCDASYATSSCTVGTPSGGGLTTAAGGGGDDRIKIDRFINASTSAAVTLTLEAPGGVVLDDYISIKTYGSGSSESQATVKIKSSAGGLTGSVGSSIYANHIIVDQGGDSDFGGNFYLEGSSSTNPPGSFTKEGGGTLTVSSSVGNSDYTSNGRIYLNGGTLEANTANFFAGSSNTPFKFNGGILKYGSSLPTPLPDFSSRFLSDSGQIFKIDTNAATVQFDSPIQGSGNSLVKLGSGTLNLSATNNTYDGTTTVDAGVLELSHSINNSAVLISSGANLKASADPSEVRSISGEGSIFIPSGGRLSSDFDNGSAIFSGAISGSGIFEKIGSGILTLSGVSSFTGNTTVEGGELIIADEDGIGSGD
;
A
#
# COMPACT_ATOMS: atom_id res chain seq x y z
N MET A 1 -1.70 24.03 46.51
CA MET A 1 -0.66 23.14 46.99
C MET A 1 -1.08 21.72 46.73
N LYS A 2 -0.77 21.16 45.59
CA LYS A 2 -0.73 19.73 45.28
C LYS A 2 0.50 19.50 44.38
N SER A 3 1.42 18.78 44.94
CA SER A 3 2.70 18.39 44.37
C SER A 3 2.50 17.45 43.17
N SER A 4 2.95 17.87 42.00
CA SER A 4 3.08 16.98 40.85
C SER A 4 4.42 16.26 40.97
N ALA A 5 4.35 14.95 41.20
CA ALA A 5 5.51 14.08 41.12
C ALA A 5 5.78 13.81 39.63
N VAL A 6 6.90 14.32 39.14
CA VAL A 6 7.52 13.96 37.87
C VAL A 6 8.11 12.57 38.09
N VAL A 7 7.50 11.54 37.51
CA VAL A 7 8.10 10.20 37.45
C VAL A 7 9.03 10.20 36.24
N LEU A 8 10.32 10.34 36.51
CA LEU A 8 11.39 10.13 35.56
C LEU A 8 11.50 8.62 35.33
N HIS A 9 10.95 8.11 34.24
CA HIS A 9 11.24 6.76 33.78
C HIS A 9 12.63 6.77 33.14
N LEU A 10 13.62 6.38 33.94
CA LEU A 10 14.85 5.86 33.37
C LEU A 10 14.49 4.54 32.67
N SER A 11 14.45 4.56 31.35
CA SER A 11 14.60 3.36 30.53
C SER A 11 16.01 2.81 30.80
N LEU A 12 16.08 1.88 31.76
CA LEU A 12 17.25 1.04 31.92
C LEU A 12 17.25 0.08 30.72
N GLY A 13 17.78 0.53 29.59
CA GLY A 13 18.26 -0.34 28.55
C GLY A 13 19.25 -1.28 29.24
N VAL A 14 18.83 -2.53 29.44
CA VAL A 14 19.76 -3.60 29.79
C VAL A 14 20.59 -3.79 28.52
N LEU A 15 21.65 -2.96 28.39
CA LEU A 15 22.85 -3.35 27.69
C LEU A 15 23.38 -4.59 28.44
N LEU A 16 22.89 -5.76 28.09
CA LEU A 16 23.65 -6.97 28.19
C LEU A 16 24.76 -6.83 27.13
N GLY A 17 25.73 -5.97 27.47
CA GLY A 17 27.03 -6.06 26.88
C GLY A 17 27.51 -7.49 27.15
N PHE A 18 27.39 -8.35 26.16
CA PHE A 18 28.26 -9.50 26.07
C PHE A 18 29.66 -8.95 25.89
N ALA A 19 30.29 -8.52 26.98
CA ALA A 19 31.70 -8.71 27.12
C ALA A 19 31.84 -10.23 27.04
N ALA A 20 31.96 -10.77 25.84
CA ALA A 20 32.50 -12.09 25.65
C ALA A 20 33.83 -12.06 26.42
N ALA A 21 33.87 -12.69 27.60
CA ALA A 21 35.11 -12.93 28.32
C ALA A 21 36.03 -13.52 27.27
N ALA A 22 37.08 -12.77 26.88
CA ALA A 22 38.03 -13.24 25.90
C ALA A 22 38.41 -14.64 26.32
N PRO A 23 38.10 -15.68 25.51
CA PRO A 23 38.53 -17.01 25.87
C PRO A 23 40.05 -16.95 26.07
N PRO A 24 40.60 -17.73 26.97
CA PRO A 24 42.06 -17.74 27.23
C PRO A 24 42.72 -17.81 25.85
N GLU A 25 43.70 -16.95 25.58
CA GLU A 25 44.36 -16.72 24.29
C GLU A 25 44.61 -18.04 23.53
N ALA A 26 43.59 -18.55 22.85
CA ALA A 26 43.75 -19.56 21.83
C ALA A 26 44.59 -18.89 20.74
N GLN A 27 45.80 -19.35 20.52
CA GLN A 27 46.70 -18.79 19.50
C GLN A 27 45.93 -18.74 18.20
N ALA A 28 45.71 -17.52 17.66
CA ALA A 28 45.09 -17.31 16.38
C ALA A 28 45.73 -18.23 15.33
N GLU A 29 44.94 -19.10 14.70
CA GLU A 29 45.45 -20.14 13.82
C GLU A 29 44.48 -20.46 12.71
N ILE A 30 44.98 -20.57 11.48
CA ILE A 30 44.28 -21.21 10.39
C ILE A 30 44.74 -22.64 10.30
N ARG A 31 43.86 -23.61 10.53
CA ARG A 31 44.18 -25.04 10.49
C ARG A 31 43.23 -25.79 9.57
N ALA A 32 43.77 -26.42 8.54
CA ALA A 32 42.98 -27.30 7.67
C ALA A 32 42.51 -28.54 8.44
N SER A 33 41.29 -29.03 8.21
CA SER A 33 40.76 -30.22 8.84
C SER A 33 41.63 -31.44 8.48
N SER A 34 42.13 -32.19 9.46
CA SER A 34 43.02 -33.34 9.22
C SER A 34 42.29 -34.56 8.64
N LYS A 35 41.05 -34.83 9.08
CA LYS A 35 40.25 -35.97 8.65
C LYS A 35 39.25 -35.64 7.53
N ARG A 36 38.92 -34.34 7.34
CA ARG A 36 37.86 -33.86 6.43
C ARG A 36 38.35 -32.71 5.56
N SER A 37 39.67 -32.59 5.31
CA SER A 37 40.28 -31.40 4.69
C SER A 37 39.97 -31.20 3.22
N LEU A 38 39.29 -32.12 2.56
CA LEU A 38 39.04 -32.07 1.10
C LEU A 38 40.34 -31.86 0.29
N GLY A 39 41.50 -32.22 0.86
CA GLY A 39 42.79 -31.96 0.23
C GLY A 39 43.32 -30.54 0.40
N SER A 40 42.72 -29.73 1.28
CA SER A 40 43.18 -28.37 1.59
C SER A 40 44.61 -28.41 2.15
N LYS A 41 45.45 -27.49 1.66
CA LYS A 41 46.85 -27.32 2.13
C LYS A 41 47.03 -25.91 2.66
N VAL A 42 47.60 -25.80 3.84
CA VAL A 42 48.05 -24.53 4.46
C VAL A 42 49.56 -24.45 4.34
N ASN A 43 50.10 -23.41 3.71
CA ASN A 43 51.51 -23.24 3.42
C ASN A 43 52.17 -24.47 2.75
N GLY A 44 51.38 -25.11 1.84
CA GLY A 44 51.84 -26.31 1.09
C GLY A 44 51.66 -27.64 1.80
N VAL A 45 51.32 -27.64 3.08
CA VAL A 45 51.12 -28.84 3.91
C VAL A 45 49.67 -29.26 3.97
N LYS A 46 49.35 -30.50 3.55
CA LYS A 46 48.00 -31.06 3.67
C LYS A 46 47.64 -31.25 5.14
N GLY A 47 46.49 -30.74 5.57
CA GLY A 47 46.10 -30.71 6.96
C GLY A 47 46.99 -29.81 7.85
N GLY A 48 47.80 -28.94 7.25
CA GLY A 48 48.69 -28.03 7.92
C GLY A 48 48.01 -26.85 8.61
N SER A 49 48.80 -26.02 9.27
CA SER A 49 48.34 -24.82 9.96
C SER A 49 49.23 -23.60 9.69
N CYS A 50 48.72 -22.41 10.01
CA CYS A 50 49.41 -21.14 9.93
C CYS A 50 48.92 -20.20 11.02
N ASN A 51 49.87 -19.65 11.81
CA ASN A 51 49.58 -18.76 12.93
C ASN A 51 50.35 -17.43 12.85
N LYS A 52 51.14 -17.20 11.81
CA LYS A 52 51.87 -15.94 11.60
C LYS A 52 52.20 -15.67 10.14
N GLY A 53 52.42 -14.41 9.84
CA GLY A 53 52.81 -13.96 8.48
C GLY A 53 51.71 -14.21 7.42
N ARG A 54 52.11 -14.49 6.19
CA ARG A 54 51.15 -14.80 5.12
C ARG A 54 50.76 -16.26 5.13
N CYS A 55 49.48 -16.54 5.24
CA CYS A 55 48.90 -17.87 5.14
C CYS A 55 48.48 -18.17 3.70
N ARG A 56 49.10 -19.15 3.05
CA ARG A 56 48.75 -19.55 1.68
C ARG A 56 47.92 -20.81 1.70
N ILE A 57 46.72 -20.71 1.12
CA ILE A 57 45.76 -21.82 1.00
C ILE A 57 45.78 -22.34 -0.43
N SER A 58 45.91 -23.65 -0.59
CA SER A 58 45.96 -24.33 -1.88
C SER A 58 45.37 -25.75 -1.80
N GLY A 59 45.32 -26.47 -2.91
CA GLY A 59 44.62 -27.78 -2.96
C GLY A 59 43.12 -27.61 -3.01
N GLY A 60 42.40 -28.28 -2.13
CA GLY A 60 40.93 -28.32 -2.15
C GLY A 60 40.40 -29.38 -3.11
N GLN A 61 39.09 -29.66 -3.03
CA GLN A 61 38.40 -30.57 -3.94
C GLN A 61 37.70 -29.76 -5.02
N ARG A 62 37.86 -30.17 -6.28
CA ARG A 62 37.18 -29.51 -7.42
C ARG A 62 35.96 -30.31 -7.90
N ALA A 63 34.93 -29.57 -8.27
CA ALA A 63 33.77 -30.06 -9.03
C ALA A 63 33.45 -29.03 -10.14
N GLY A 64 33.87 -29.29 -11.34
CA GLY A 64 33.69 -28.33 -12.44
C GLY A 64 34.41 -26.99 -12.15
N LYS A 65 33.64 -25.92 -12.05
CA LYS A 65 34.11 -24.57 -11.73
C LYS A 65 34.17 -24.29 -10.22
N ASN A 66 33.70 -25.23 -9.38
CA ASN A 66 33.62 -25.10 -7.95
C ASN A 66 34.88 -25.65 -7.28
N LEU A 67 35.38 -24.96 -6.25
CA LEU A 67 36.52 -25.37 -5.43
C LEU A 67 36.11 -25.35 -3.96
N PHE A 68 36.21 -26.50 -3.29
CA PHE A 68 35.79 -26.70 -1.91
C PHE A 68 37.00 -26.84 -0.97
N HIS A 69 36.99 -26.06 0.11
CA HIS A 69 37.94 -26.16 1.21
C HIS A 69 37.22 -26.41 2.53
N ARG A 70 37.91 -27.08 3.47
CA ARG A 70 37.39 -27.27 4.84
C ARG A 70 38.50 -27.07 5.85
N PHE A 71 38.18 -26.24 6.87
CA PHE A 71 39.09 -25.92 7.95
C PHE A 71 38.49 -26.44 9.27
N ARG A 72 39.35 -26.79 10.20
CA ARG A 72 38.99 -27.04 11.60
C ARG A 72 38.86 -25.72 12.33
N ASP A 73 39.85 -24.87 12.23
CA ASP A 73 39.94 -23.56 12.86
C ASP A 73 40.27 -22.50 11.79
N PHE A 74 39.63 -21.33 11.88
CA PHE A 74 39.93 -20.19 11.02
C PHE A 74 39.89 -18.90 11.83
N ASP A 75 41.05 -18.53 12.38
CA ASP A 75 41.25 -17.32 13.16
C ASP A 75 42.45 -16.57 12.60
N THR A 76 42.20 -15.35 12.06
CA THR A 76 43.23 -14.52 11.45
C THR A 76 43.81 -13.45 12.36
N ARG A 77 43.39 -13.38 13.62
CA ARG A 77 43.88 -12.42 14.60
C ARG A 77 45.38 -12.61 14.87
N GLY A 78 45.95 -11.78 15.71
CA GLY A 78 47.34 -11.91 16.17
C GLY A 78 48.40 -11.68 15.06
N ALA A 79 49.39 -12.60 14.93
CA ALA A 79 50.56 -12.43 14.06
C ALA A 79 50.32 -12.81 12.58
N ILE A 80 49.11 -13.21 12.20
CA ILE A 80 48.76 -13.41 10.81
C ILE A 80 48.67 -12.04 10.12
N ARG A 81 49.28 -11.90 8.96
CA ARG A 81 49.31 -10.65 8.19
C ARG A 81 48.21 -10.60 7.11
N ASP A 82 48.12 -11.68 6.34
CA ASP A 82 47.15 -11.83 5.24
C ASP A 82 46.93 -13.32 4.90
N VAL A 83 45.80 -13.63 4.29
CA VAL A 83 45.44 -14.96 3.79
C VAL A 83 45.28 -14.93 2.28
N ARG A 84 45.85 -15.90 1.56
CA ARG A 84 45.75 -15.98 0.13
C ARG A 84 45.31 -17.36 -0.35
N PHE A 85 44.16 -17.43 -0.99
CA PHE A 85 43.65 -18.65 -1.62
C PHE A 85 44.14 -18.76 -3.06
N GLN A 86 44.59 -19.96 -3.42
CA GLN A 86 44.96 -20.31 -4.82
C GLN A 86 43.71 -20.88 -5.52
N THR A 87 42.96 -20.04 -6.19
CA THR A 87 41.69 -20.40 -6.84
C THR A 87 41.89 -21.05 -8.20
N GLY A 88 42.97 -20.71 -8.92
CA GLY A 88 43.28 -21.19 -10.28
C GLY A 88 42.18 -20.82 -11.25
N LYS A 89 41.50 -21.84 -11.83
CA LYS A 89 40.38 -21.64 -12.79
C LYS A 89 39.00 -21.79 -12.12
N ALA A 90 38.92 -21.80 -10.78
CA ALA A 90 37.64 -21.84 -10.12
C ALA A 90 36.88 -20.50 -10.32
N LYS A 91 35.59 -20.58 -10.54
CA LYS A 91 34.70 -19.43 -10.50
C LYS A 91 34.05 -19.23 -9.12
N ASN A 92 33.87 -20.34 -8.37
CA ASN A 92 33.29 -20.33 -7.04
C ASN A 92 34.23 -21.02 -6.06
N LEU A 93 34.45 -20.39 -4.93
CA LEU A 93 35.22 -20.92 -3.81
C LEU A 93 34.29 -21.13 -2.62
N PHE A 94 34.22 -22.37 -2.12
CA PHE A 94 33.41 -22.75 -0.96
C PHE A 94 34.34 -23.06 0.20
N VAL A 95 34.14 -22.37 1.33
CA VAL A 95 34.89 -22.54 2.56
C VAL A 95 33.95 -22.98 3.67
N GLY A 96 34.22 -24.14 4.28
CA GLY A 96 33.53 -24.63 5.48
C GLY A 96 34.44 -24.63 6.67
N VAL A 97 34.01 -24.07 7.80
CA VAL A 97 34.75 -24.05 9.07
C VAL A 97 34.00 -24.87 10.12
N THR A 98 34.67 -25.91 10.70
CA THR A 98 34.03 -26.86 11.62
C THR A 98 34.23 -26.50 13.09
N SER A 99 34.92 -25.41 13.39
CA SER A 99 35.12 -24.93 14.75
C SER A 99 33.83 -24.57 15.45
N PRO A 100 33.50 -25.05 16.63
CA PRO A 100 32.36 -24.59 17.40
C PRO A 100 32.51 -23.15 17.88
N LEU A 101 33.73 -22.58 17.84
CA LEU A 101 33.98 -21.16 18.11
C LEU A 101 33.84 -20.28 16.88
N GLY A 102 33.52 -20.89 15.71
CA GLY A 102 33.33 -20.17 14.46
C GLY A 102 34.59 -19.67 13.79
N SER A 103 34.45 -18.62 12.99
CA SER A 103 35.50 -17.93 12.25
C SER A 103 35.77 -16.54 12.83
N PHE A 104 37.04 -16.18 12.97
CA PHE A 104 37.47 -14.83 13.32
C PHE A 104 38.29 -14.25 12.18
N ILE A 105 37.73 -13.28 11.44
CA ILE A 105 38.35 -12.68 10.27
C ILE A 105 38.68 -11.22 10.57
N ASP A 106 39.95 -10.92 10.80
CA ASP A 106 40.46 -9.58 11.11
C ASP A 106 41.65 -9.23 10.20
N LYS A 107 41.80 -9.96 9.10
CA LYS A 107 42.87 -9.72 8.13
C LYS A 107 42.34 -9.95 6.72
N ARG A 108 43.04 -9.36 5.75
CA ARG A 108 42.76 -9.48 4.31
C ARG A 108 42.70 -10.95 3.87
N ILE A 109 41.63 -11.30 3.18
CA ILE A 109 41.39 -12.54 2.44
C ILE A 109 41.49 -12.23 0.95
N ALA A 110 42.51 -12.74 0.26
CA ALA A 110 42.74 -12.47 -1.14
C ALA A 110 42.64 -13.75 -1.98
N LEU A 111 41.84 -13.70 -3.05
CA LEU A 111 41.79 -14.75 -4.05
C LEU A 111 42.84 -14.50 -5.14
N SER A 112 43.52 -15.56 -5.63
CA SER A 112 44.54 -15.42 -6.65
C SER A 112 44.04 -15.03 -8.05
N SER A 113 42.73 -15.22 -8.28
CA SER A 113 41.96 -14.77 -9.46
C SER A 113 40.54 -14.49 -9.01
N LYS A 114 39.78 -13.64 -9.72
CA LYS A 114 38.38 -13.35 -9.43
C LYS A 114 37.58 -14.65 -9.33
N ALA A 115 36.86 -14.82 -8.21
CA ALA A 115 35.94 -15.92 -7.94
C ALA A 115 34.94 -15.53 -6.83
N ASN A 116 33.71 -16.00 -6.91
CA ASN A 116 32.71 -15.86 -5.87
C ASN A 116 33.16 -16.62 -4.60
N LEU A 117 32.93 -16.07 -3.44
CA LEU A 117 33.32 -16.67 -2.17
C LEU A 117 32.12 -16.97 -1.29
N PHE A 118 31.93 -18.26 -0.98
CA PHE A 118 30.90 -18.76 -0.10
C PHE A 118 31.55 -19.29 1.18
N TRP A 119 31.27 -18.63 2.32
CA TRP A 119 31.89 -18.93 3.60
C TRP A 119 30.86 -19.42 4.62
N LEU A 120 30.95 -20.70 5.00
CA LEU A 120 30.05 -21.33 5.94
C LEU A 120 30.78 -21.60 7.25
N SER A 121 30.28 -21.05 8.35
CA SER A 121 30.85 -21.20 9.69
C SER A 121 29.77 -21.41 10.75
N PRO A 122 29.28 -22.64 10.94
CA PRO A 122 28.16 -22.93 11.85
C PRO A 122 28.39 -22.53 13.30
N GLY A 123 29.64 -22.39 13.73
CA GLY A 123 29.99 -21.87 15.06
C GLY A 123 29.96 -20.36 15.21
N GLY A 124 29.45 -19.65 14.17
CA GLY A 124 29.40 -18.19 14.13
C GLY A 124 30.54 -17.53 13.36
N MET A 125 30.46 -16.22 13.20
CA MET A 125 31.52 -15.40 12.59
C MET A 125 31.69 -14.09 13.33
N VAL A 126 32.94 -13.65 13.46
CA VAL A 126 33.28 -12.30 13.88
C VAL A 126 34.25 -11.72 12.86
N LEU A 127 33.84 -10.57 12.28
CA LEU A 127 34.63 -9.82 11.32
C LEU A 127 35.06 -8.50 11.97
N GLY A 128 36.38 -8.27 12.03
CA GLY A 128 36.94 -7.05 12.61
C GLY A 128 37.50 -6.11 11.55
N SER A 129 37.96 -4.94 11.97
CA SER A 129 38.33 -3.79 11.13
C SER A 129 39.45 -4.04 10.10
N GLY A 130 40.21 -5.14 10.26
CA GLY A 130 41.22 -5.54 9.27
C GLY A 130 40.72 -6.49 8.18
N ALA A 131 39.49 -6.95 8.26
CA ALA A 131 38.92 -7.85 7.26
C ALA A 131 38.67 -7.10 5.93
N ASP A 132 39.13 -7.73 4.85
CA ASP A 132 39.00 -7.21 3.48
C ASP A 132 38.99 -8.39 2.51
N PHE A 133 38.13 -8.35 1.47
CA PHE A 133 37.96 -9.45 0.52
C PHE A 133 38.36 -9.01 -0.90
N VAL A 134 39.44 -9.56 -1.43
CA VAL A 134 40.03 -9.11 -2.68
C VAL A 134 39.86 -10.13 -3.79
N ASN A 135 39.49 -9.69 -4.98
CA ASN A 135 39.13 -10.49 -6.15
C ASN A 135 37.87 -11.36 -5.91
N THR A 136 36.94 -10.82 -5.11
CA THR A 136 35.70 -11.48 -4.69
C THR A 136 34.51 -10.67 -5.25
N PRO A 137 34.05 -10.94 -6.48
CA PRO A 137 32.92 -10.20 -7.04
C PRO A 137 31.62 -10.44 -6.26
N GLN A 138 31.41 -11.66 -5.76
CA GLN A 138 30.28 -11.99 -4.90
C GLN A 138 30.78 -12.61 -3.60
N LEU A 139 30.24 -12.14 -2.46
CA LEU A 139 30.56 -12.64 -1.13
C LEU A 139 29.32 -13.13 -0.40
N GLN A 140 29.36 -14.38 0.06
CA GLN A 140 28.32 -14.94 0.93
C GLN A 140 28.95 -15.42 2.23
N LEU A 141 28.49 -14.85 3.35
CA LEU A 141 28.88 -15.23 4.72
C LEU A 141 27.68 -15.88 5.41
N SER A 142 27.82 -17.11 5.91
CA SER A 142 26.68 -17.77 6.57
C SER A 142 27.10 -18.65 7.74
N THR A 143 26.24 -18.70 8.76
CA THR A 143 26.32 -19.67 9.84
C THR A 143 25.62 -20.99 9.51
N ALA A 144 25.13 -21.16 8.31
CA ALA A 144 24.55 -22.42 7.84
C ALA A 144 25.58 -23.58 7.94
N GLY A 145 25.07 -24.77 8.29
CA GLY A 145 25.87 -26.01 8.26
C GLY A 145 25.93 -26.66 6.90
N LYS A 146 25.01 -26.29 6.01
CA LYS A 146 24.84 -26.88 4.70
C LYS A 146 24.51 -25.84 3.64
N LEU A 147 25.00 -26.08 2.43
CA LEU A 147 24.68 -25.32 1.24
C LEU A 147 24.16 -26.27 0.16
N ASN A 148 22.94 -26.06 -0.29
CA ASN A 148 22.25 -26.92 -1.25
C ASN A 148 22.58 -26.52 -2.69
N PHE A 149 22.60 -27.54 -3.56
CA PHE A 149 22.72 -27.46 -4.99
C PHE A 149 21.65 -28.36 -5.61
N ASP A 150 21.32 -28.21 -6.86
CA ASP A 150 20.38 -29.12 -7.53
C ASP A 150 20.80 -30.60 -7.43
N ALA A 151 22.11 -30.87 -7.47
CA ALA A 151 22.67 -32.22 -7.48
C ALA A 151 23.07 -32.74 -6.09
N GLY A 152 22.75 -32.04 -4.99
CA GLY A 152 23.12 -32.44 -3.63
C GLY A 152 23.49 -31.28 -2.74
N GLN A 153 24.32 -31.49 -1.74
CA GLN A 153 24.66 -30.45 -0.74
C GLN A 153 26.14 -30.45 -0.37
N PHE A 154 26.66 -29.27 -0.06
CA PHE A 154 27.92 -29.10 0.67
C PHE A 154 27.62 -29.04 2.15
N ASP A 155 27.89 -30.12 2.88
CA ASP A 155 27.77 -30.19 4.33
C ASP A 155 29.13 -29.94 4.99
N VAL A 156 29.22 -28.90 5.83
CA VAL A 156 30.46 -28.49 6.52
C VAL A 156 31.01 -29.61 7.38
N PHE A 157 30.16 -30.46 7.95
CA PHE A 157 30.54 -31.53 8.88
C PHE A 157 30.67 -32.92 8.22
N SER A 158 30.22 -33.11 6.97
CA SER A 158 30.31 -34.40 6.30
C SER A 158 31.72 -34.89 6.14
N SER A 159 31.92 -36.21 6.22
CA SER A 159 33.23 -36.86 5.97
C SER A 159 33.39 -37.31 4.51
N SER A 160 32.30 -37.32 3.74
CA SER A 160 32.28 -37.78 2.32
C SER A 160 32.88 -36.72 1.39
N ALA A 161 33.83 -37.13 0.57
CA ALA A 161 34.39 -36.29 -0.49
C ALA A 161 33.79 -36.62 -1.86
N ASP A 162 33.19 -37.81 -2.01
CA ASP A 162 32.71 -38.30 -3.31
C ASP A 162 31.46 -37.55 -3.73
N ASP A 163 30.59 -37.18 -2.79
CA ASP A 163 29.36 -36.46 -3.06
C ASP A 163 29.62 -35.05 -3.65
N LEU A 164 30.75 -34.41 -3.28
CA LEU A 164 31.09 -33.09 -3.77
C LEU A 164 31.47 -33.08 -5.27
N ALA A 165 31.86 -34.23 -5.84
CA ALA A 165 32.19 -34.31 -7.27
C ALA A 165 30.96 -34.05 -8.18
N LEU A 166 29.75 -34.20 -7.63
CA LEU A 166 28.49 -33.95 -8.31
C LEU A 166 28.11 -32.46 -8.31
N LEU A 167 28.60 -31.66 -7.36
CA LEU A 167 28.22 -30.24 -7.16
C LEU A 167 28.92 -29.33 -8.16
N ARG A 168 28.57 -29.47 -9.44
CA ARG A 168 29.22 -28.74 -10.55
C ARG A 168 28.48 -27.44 -10.94
N GLY A 169 27.19 -27.35 -10.56
CA GLY A 169 26.30 -26.20 -10.77
C GLY A 169 26.54 -25.09 -9.74
N GLU A 170 25.71 -24.08 -9.83
CA GLU A 170 25.63 -23.01 -8.83
C GLU A 170 24.85 -23.52 -7.58
N PRO A 171 25.10 -22.96 -6.39
CA PRO A 171 24.26 -23.24 -5.23
C PRO A 171 22.85 -22.67 -5.41
N LEU A 172 21.88 -23.24 -4.71
CA LEU A 172 20.55 -22.67 -4.63
C LEU A 172 20.59 -21.31 -3.92
N PRO A 173 19.74 -20.35 -4.29
CA PRO A 173 19.78 -19.01 -3.74
C PRO A 173 19.34 -18.97 -2.26
N GLY A 174 19.90 -18.05 -1.51
CA GLY A 174 19.49 -17.60 -0.17
C GLY A 174 19.02 -18.70 0.77
N ALA A 175 17.85 -18.56 1.35
CA ALA A 175 17.26 -19.49 2.31
C ALA A 175 16.99 -20.90 1.75
N LEU A 176 16.78 -21.04 0.45
CA LEU A 176 16.65 -22.36 -0.20
C LEU A 176 17.98 -23.10 -0.22
N GLY A 177 19.09 -22.35 -0.31
CA GLY A 177 20.45 -22.89 -0.32
C GLY A 177 21.00 -23.17 1.08
N LEU A 178 20.69 -22.35 2.05
CA LEU A 178 21.36 -22.31 3.36
C LEU A 178 20.52 -22.95 4.46
N GLN A 179 21.03 -24.00 5.12
CA GLN A 179 20.35 -24.70 6.20
C GLN A 179 21.13 -24.63 7.51
N ALA A 180 20.46 -24.22 8.57
CA ALA A 180 20.98 -24.20 9.93
C ALA A 180 21.43 -25.58 10.44
N THR A 181 22.29 -25.60 11.44
CA THR A 181 22.66 -26.80 12.18
C THR A 181 21.99 -26.75 13.56
N PRO A 182 20.89 -27.46 13.81
CA PRO A 182 20.06 -27.34 15.01
C PRO A 182 20.74 -27.69 16.35
N GLN A 183 21.98 -28.10 16.35
CA GLN A 183 22.69 -28.63 17.56
C GLN A 183 23.57 -27.58 18.25
N LEU A 184 23.50 -26.31 17.87
CA LEU A 184 24.42 -25.26 18.39
C LEU A 184 23.64 -24.07 18.99
N GLU A 185 22.53 -24.33 19.68
CA GLU A 185 21.74 -23.27 20.33
C GLU A 185 22.58 -22.55 21.42
N SER A 186 22.39 -21.24 21.54
CA SER A 186 22.94 -20.41 22.60
C SER A 186 22.04 -20.45 23.85
N ASP A 187 22.54 -19.93 24.98
CA ASP A 187 21.76 -19.77 26.22
C ASP A 187 20.54 -18.87 26.06
N ALA A 188 20.47 -18.08 24.99
CA ALA A 188 19.33 -17.22 24.63
C ALA A 188 18.34 -17.89 23.67
N GLY A 189 18.54 -19.18 23.31
CA GLY A 189 17.71 -19.88 22.33
C GLY A 189 18.04 -19.56 20.86
N LEU A 190 18.96 -18.62 20.58
CA LEU A 190 19.44 -18.31 19.24
C LEU A 190 20.61 -19.22 18.83
N LEU A 191 20.67 -19.55 17.54
CA LEU A 191 21.84 -20.19 16.95
C LEU A 191 23.00 -19.18 16.83
N PRO A 192 24.26 -19.67 16.60
CA PRO A 192 25.39 -18.78 16.41
C PRO A 192 25.20 -17.73 15.32
N GLY A 193 25.61 -16.50 15.60
CA GLY A 193 25.40 -15.34 14.73
C GLY A 193 26.63 -14.88 13.95
N ILE A 194 26.47 -13.77 13.25
CA ILE A 194 27.52 -13.06 12.51
C ILE A 194 27.62 -11.65 13.09
N HIS A 195 28.82 -11.26 13.54
CA HIS A 195 29.09 -9.94 14.07
C HIS A 195 30.15 -9.24 13.22
N LEU A 196 29.81 -8.07 12.70
CA LEU A 196 30.69 -7.17 11.97
C LEU A 196 30.93 -5.93 12.82
N ASN A 197 32.18 -5.60 13.08
CA ASN A 197 32.51 -4.42 13.88
C ASN A 197 33.71 -3.67 13.30
N GLY A 198 33.49 -2.41 12.92
CA GLY A 198 34.51 -1.52 12.39
C GLY A 198 35.04 -1.94 11.02
N ILE A 199 34.26 -2.71 10.25
CA ILE A 199 34.67 -3.26 8.96
C ILE A 199 34.26 -2.36 7.80
N ASN A 200 35.08 -2.37 6.75
CA ASN A 200 34.73 -1.80 5.46
C ASN A 200 34.84 -2.88 4.39
N ILE A 201 33.70 -3.36 3.91
CA ILE A 201 33.57 -4.35 2.81
C ILE A 201 33.07 -3.64 1.57
N SER A 202 33.80 -3.79 0.45
CA SER A 202 33.34 -3.38 -0.87
C SER A 202 33.41 -4.58 -1.81
N ILE A 203 32.27 -4.95 -2.40
CA ILE A 203 32.09 -6.10 -3.29
C ILE A 203 31.51 -5.59 -4.63
N ASP A 204 32.00 -6.14 -5.75
CA ASP A 204 31.63 -5.67 -7.09
C ASP A 204 30.14 -5.92 -7.41
N ASP A 205 29.59 -7.12 -7.03
CA ASP A 205 28.25 -7.55 -7.42
C ASP A 205 27.32 -7.72 -6.19
N ASP A 206 27.44 -8.86 -5.46
CA ASP A 206 26.47 -9.21 -4.41
C ASP A 206 27.15 -9.52 -3.07
N LEU A 207 26.56 -9.03 -1.98
CA LEU A 207 26.94 -9.36 -0.60
C LEU A 207 25.74 -9.95 0.14
N LEU A 208 25.80 -11.26 0.49
CA LEU A 208 24.82 -11.92 1.34
C LEU A 208 25.45 -12.26 2.69
N ILE A 209 24.79 -11.85 3.78
CA ILE A 209 25.12 -12.20 5.16
C ILE A 209 23.90 -12.90 5.77
N ASP A 210 24.02 -14.21 6.05
CA ASP A 210 22.88 -15.02 6.52
C ASP A 210 23.23 -15.81 7.78
N ALA A 211 22.46 -15.59 8.85
CA ALA A 211 22.56 -16.33 10.11
C ALA A 211 21.27 -17.10 10.41
N PRO A 212 21.03 -18.27 9.79
CA PRO A 212 19.80 -19.03 9.98
C PRO A 212 19.53 -19.37 11.44
N GLY A 213 18.45 -18.83 12.03
CA GLY A 213 18.09 -18.96 13.45
C GLY A 213 19.02 -18.20 14.41
N GLY A 214 19.99 -17.41 13.91
CA GLY A 214 20.94 -16.62 14.66
C GLY A 214 20.78 -15.11 14.44
N GLN A 215 21.68 -14.35 15.04
CA GLN A 215 21.72 -12.89 14.94
C GLN A 215 22.75 -12.43 13.91
N VAL A 216 22.40 -11.39 13.14
CA VAL A 216 23.36 -10.57 12.39
C VAL A 216 23.46 -9.21 13.07
N ALA A 217 24.63 -8.87 13.58
CA ALA A 217 24.91 -7.57 14.19
C ALA A 217 25.97 -6.81 13.38
N VAL A 218 25.68 -5.57 12.99
CA VAL A 218 26.58 -4.72 12.21
C VAL A 218 26.81 -3.42 12.98
N GLU A 219 28.04 -3.20 13.40
CA GLU A 219 28.44 -2.07 14.21
C GLU A 219 29.59 -1.30 13.56
N ASN A 220 29.49 0.04 13.53
CA ASN A 220 30.53 0.94 13.03
C ASN A 220 31.12 0.52 11.65
N SER A 221 30.28 0.02 10.75
CA SER A 221 30.72 -0.70 9.56
C SER A 221 30.15 -0.09 8.27
N THR A 222 30.92 -0.17 7.19
CA THR A 222 30.45 0.16 5.85
C THR A 222 30.41 -1.09 5.00
N LEU A 223 29.23 -1.42 4.46
CA LEU A 223 29.01 -2.50 3.51
C LEU A 223 28.60 -1.89 2.17
N SER A 224 29.36 -2.11 1.12
CA SER A 224 29.12 -1.52 -0.20
C SER A 224 29.10 -2.58 -1.29
N VAL A 225 28.05 -2.51 -2.10
CA VAL A 225 27.91 -3.18 -3.39
C VAL A 225 27.66 -2.14 -4.48
N SER A 226 28.14 -0.90 -4.26
CA SER A 226 28.00 0.19 -5.22
C SER A 226 28.84 -0.08 -6.48
N ALA A 227 28.28 0.21 -7.65
CA ALA A 227 28.94 0.04 -8.93
C ALA A 227 29.65 1.34 -9.38
N GLU A 228 30.84 1.21 -9.97
CA GLU A 228 31.50 2.34 -10.67
C GLU A 228 30.89 2.60 -12.05
N GLU A 229 30.35 1.56 -12.69
CA GLU A 229 29.64 1.58 -13.97
C GLU A 229 28.41 0.67 -13.87
N GLY A 230 27.27 1.07 -14.45
CA GLY A 230 26.03 0.29 -14.45
C GLY A 230 25.14 0.52 -13.22
N VAL A 231 24.46 -0.52 -12.79
CA VAL A 231 23.49 -0.51 -11.68
C VAL A 231 24.17 -1.06 -10.41
N GLY A 232 23.80 -0.54 -9.25
CA GLY A 232 24.27 -1.04 -7.96
C GLY A 232 23.96 -2.52 -7.76
N GLY A 233 24.76 -3.22 -6.93
CA GLY A 233 24.60 -4.65 -6.64
C GLY A 233 23.51 -4.96 -5.61
N THR A 234 23.52 -6.22 -5.10
CA THR A 234 22.58 -6.69 -4.06
C THR A 234 23.30 -6.83 -2.72
N LEU A 235 22.79 -6.14 -1.69
CA LEU A 235 23.19 -6.29 -0.30
C LEU A 235 22.05 -6.89 0.50
N MET A 236 22.25 -8.11 1.03
CA MET A 236 21.20 -8.84 1.73
C MET A 236 21.68 -9.33 3.09
N LEU A 237 20.91 -8.98 4.14
CA LEU A 237 21.09 -9.49 5.50
C LEU A 237 19.85 -10.30 5.90
N THR A 238 20.08 -11.55 6.33
CA THR A 238 19.02 -12.44 6.80
C THR A 238 19.44 -13.18 8.07
N GLY A 239 18.48 -13.41 8.95
CA GLY A 239 18.70 -14.08 10.25
C GLY A 239 17.42 -14.09 11.04
N GLU A 240 17.46 -14.64 12.27
CA GLU A 240 16.35 -14.53 13.23
C GLU A 240 16.24 -13.09 13.75
N GLN A 241 17.39 -12.48 14.04
CA GLN A 241 17.48 -11.09 14.48
C GLN A 241 18.57 -10.37 13.68
N ILE A 242 18.28 -9.12 13.31
CA ILE A 242 19.22 -8.24 12.62
C ILE A 242 19.27 -6.91 13.36
N GLU A 243 20.50 -6.47 13.68
CA GLU A 243 20.75 -5.19 14.34
C GLU A 243 21.82 -4.40 13.56
N ILE A 244 21.48 -3.18 13.16
CA ILE A 244 22.36 -2.25 12.43
C ILE A 244 22.47 -1.00 13.29
N ASP A 245 23.69 -0.71 13.78
CA ASP A 245 23.95 0.45 14.62
C ASP A 245 23.94 1.77 13.84
N GLY A 246 23.80 2.88 14.57
CA GLY A 246 23.70 4.22 14.00
C GLY A 246 24.97 4.76 13.32
N ASN A 247 26.09 4.04 13.36
CA ASN A 247 27.31 4.43 12.66
C ASN A 247 27.58 3.61 11.40
N SER A 248 26.67 2.71 11.06
CA SER A 248 26.84 1.81 9.91
C SER A 248 26.22 2.34 8.63
N GLN A 249 26.82 1.98 7.50
CA GLN A 249 26.39 2.39 6.16
C GLN A 249 26.27 1.20 5.22
N PHE A 250 25.15 1.12 4.52
CA PHE A 250 24.88 0.12 3.49
C PHE A 250 24.67 0.83 2.17
N LEU A 251 25.52 0.55 1.21
CA LEU A 251 25.57 1.28 -0.05
C LEU A 251 25.41 0.33 -1.24
N ALA A 252 24.39 0.56 -2.03
CA ALA A 252 24.10 -0.17 -3.28
C ALA A 252 23.83 0.83 -4.43
N THR A 253 24.64 1.88 -4.51
CA THR A 253 24.46 2.94 -5.52
C THR A 253 25.07 2.57 -6.87
N GLY A 254 24.59 3.17 -7.95
CA GLY A 254 25.19 3.01 -9.28
C GLY A 254 24.86 4.16 -10.22
N PRO A 255 25.74 4.48 -11.21
CA PRO A 255 25.52 5.60 -12.12
C PRO A 255 24.34 5.41 -13.07
N GLU A 256 23.99 4.18 -13.43
CA GLU A 256 22.89 3.85 -14.34
C GLU A 256 21.62 3.32 -13.64
N GLY A 257 21.63 3.26 -12.32
CA GLY A 257 20.51 2.85 -11.46
C GLY A 257 20.96 2.43 -10.07
N GLY A 258 20.06 2.55 -9.09
CA GLY A 258 20.27 2.03 -7.76
C GLY A 258 20.17 0.51 -7.72
N GLY A 259 20.79 -0.12 -6.69
CA GLY A 259 20.76 -1.56 -6.46
C GLY A 259 19.66 -1.98 -5.50
N LEU A 260 19.93 -3.07 -4.77
CA LEU A 260 18.99 -3.71 -3.86
C LEU A 260 19.61 -3.85 -2.46
N ILE A 261 18.92 -3.36 -1.42
CA ILE A 261 19.25 -3.60 -0.03
C ILE A 261 18.08 -4.32 0.65
N GLN A 262 18.32 -5.53 1.16
CA GLN A 262 17.32 -6.31 1.88
C GLN A 262 17.80 -6.64 3.29
N VAL A 263 17.01 -6.26 4.27
CA VAL A 263 17.24 -6.50 5.70
C VAL A 263 16.05 -7.27 6.25
N GLY A 264 16.22 -8.57 6.45
CA GLY A 264 15.24 -9.43 7.11
C GLY A 264 14.08 -9.92 6.26
N GLY A 265 14.04 -9.64 4.96
CA GLY A 265 12.99 -10.12 4.07
C GLY A 265 13.10 -9.57 2.66
N SER A 266 12.14 -9.93 1.81
CA SER A 266 11.98 -9.43 0.43
C SER A 266 10.72 -8.58 0.30
N TRP A 267 10.64 -7.79 -0.76
CA TRP A 267 9.46 -6.96 -1.06
C TRP A 267 8.17 -7.76 -0.94
N GLN A 268 7.29 -7.36 0.01
CA GLN A 268 6.03 -8.04 0.32
C GLN A 268 6.15 -9.56 0.44
N ASN A 269 7.29 -10.05 0.97
CA ASN A 269 7.62 -11.47 1.08
C ASN A 269 7.42 -12.27 -0.23
N SER A 270 7.66 -11.65 -1.38
CA SER A 270 7.42 -12.24 -2.70
C SER A 270 8.48 -13.26 -3.13
N ASP A 271 9.67 -13.24 -2.52
CA ASP A 271 10.76 -14.16 -2.83
C ASP A 271 10.98 -15.19 -1.70
N PRO A 272 10.59 -16.47 -1.90
CA PRO A 272 10.78 -17.52 -0.89
C PRO A 272 12.26 -17.89 -0.69
N SER A 273 13.18 -17.41 -1.52
CA SER A 273 14.61 -17.61 -1.33
C SER A 273 15.20 -16.67 -0.29
N VAL A 274 14.48 -15.64 0.12
CA VAL A 274 14.88 -14.70 1.18
C VAL A 274 14.23 -15.12 2.49
N ARG A 275 15.04 -15.24 3.55
CA ARG A 275 14.59 -15.63 4.90
C ARG A 275 13.94 -14.44 5.57
N GLN A 276 12.80 -14.65 6.23
CA GLN A 276 12.16 -13.64 7.07
C GLN A 276 12.77 -13.62 8.46
N SER A 277 13.00 -12.42 8.98
CA SER A 277 13.47 -12.19 10.35
C SER A 277 12.30 -12.10 11.33
N VAL A 278 12.54 -12.36 12.60
CA VAL A 278 11.61 -12.05 13.70
C VAL A 278 11.88 -10.65 14.25
N LYS A 279 13.14 -10.20 14.18
CA LYS A 279 13.48 -8.84 14.59
C LYS A 279 14.42 -8.19 13.58
N ALA A 280 14.06 -6.99 13.12
CA ALA A 280 14.90 -6.14 12.28
C ALA A 280 15.01 -4.74 12.89
N THR A 281 16.23 -4.28 13.19
CA THR A 281 16.48 -2.97 13.81
C THR A 281 17.50 -2.19 12.98
N VAL A 282 17.13 -0.95 12.62
CA VAL A 282 18.02 0.03 11.99
C VAL A 282 18.03 1.26 12.89
N GLU A 283 19.14 1.47 13.61
CA GLU A 283 19.24 2.54 14.59
C GLU A 283 19.37 3.93 13.94
N SER A 284 19.04 4.96 14.72
CA SER A 284 19.21 6.35 14.32
C SER A 284 20.64 6.68 13.94
N GLY A 285 20.85 7.29 12.77
CA GLY A 285 22.15 7.59 12.20
C GLY A 285 22.69 6.54 11.22
N ALA A 286 22.11 5.33 11.17
CA ALA A 286 22.41 4.37 10.11
C ALA A 286 21.98 4.90 8.75
N VAL A 287 22.73 4.56 7.69
CA VAL A 287 22.43 4.96 6.32
C VAL A 287 22.30 3.73 5.42
N LEU A 288 21.16 3.60 4.77
CA LEU A 288 20.91 2.62 3.72
C LEU A 288 20.65 3.39 2.42
N ASP A 289 21.54 3.25 1.43
CA ASP A 289 21.46 4.02 0.19
C ASP A 289 21.57 3.11 -1.04
N ALA A 290 20.48 3.04 -1.80
CA ALA A 290 20.40 2.35 -3.07
C ALA A 290 19.95 3.31 -4.18
N SER A 291 20.48 4.53 -4.18
CA SER A 291 20.16 5.57 -5.15
C SER A 291 20.93 5.40 -6.47
N ALA A 292 20.36 5.92 -7.56
CA ALA A 292 21.10 6.17 -8.79
C ALA A 292 21.91 7.47 -8.64
N THR A 293 23.15 7.50 -9.17
CA THR A 293 24.03 8.67 -8.98
C THR A 293 24.11 9.60 -10.18
N ASP A 294 23.84 9.13 -11.40
CA ASP A 294 23.91 9.94 -12.63
C ASP A 294 22.59 9.87 -13.42
N ILE A 295 22.26 8.75 -14.04
CA ILE A 295 21.05 8.56 -14.83
C ILE A 295 20.45 7.20 -14.49
N GLY A 296 19.13 7.12 -14.31
CA GLY A 296 18.43 5.86 -14.03
C GLY A 296 17.56 5.95 -12.80
N ASN A 297 16.79 4.90 -12.60
CA ASN A 297 15.84 4.85 -11.50
C ASN A 297 16.57 4.56 -10.17
N GLY A 298 16.01 5.05 -9.08
CA GLY A 298 16.38 4.60 -7.75
C GLY A 298 16.15 3.09 -7.58
N GLY A 299 16.87 2.47 -6.64
CA GLY A 299 16.80 1.04 -6.38
C GLY A 299 15.67 0.65 -5.43
N GLU A 300 15.93 -0.40 -4.65
CA GLU A 300 14.97 -0.94 -3.69
C GLU A 300 15.62 -1.13 -2.32
N ILE A 301 14.92 -0.72 -1.25
CA ILE A 301 15.28 -1.02 0.13
C ILE A 301 14.10 -1.72 0.80
N VAL A 302 14.36 -2.84 1.47
CA VAL A 302 13.40 -3.57 2.28
C VAL A 302 13.95 -3.74 3.69
N VAL A 303 13.19 -3.31 4.70
CA VAL A 303 13.44 -3.64 6.11
C VAL A 303 12.22 -4.37 6.64
N TRP A 304 12.38 -5.65 6.95
CA TRP A 304 11.28 -6.58 7.10
C TRP A 304 11.43 -7.48 8.33
N SER A 305 10.32 -7.71 9.03
CA SER A 305 10.15 -8.88 9.89
C SER A 305 8.83 -9.59 9.55
N ASP A 306 8.72 -10.87 9.91
CA ASP A 306 7.60 -11.75 9.53
C ASP A 306 6.26 -11.22 10.03
N ILE A 307 5.48 -10.61 9.16
CA ILE A 307 4.16 -10.03 9.47
C ILE A 307 3.14 -11.07 9.93
N THR A 308 3.38 -12.37 9.67
CA THR A 308 2.50 -13.45 10.13
C THR A 308 2.83 -13.91 11.55
N ASN A 309 3.99 -13.50 12.09
CA ASN A 309 4.42 -13.79 13.44
C ASN A 309 4.08 -12.60 14.36
N PRO A 310 3.13 -12.73 15.30
CA PRO A 310 2.69 -11.62 16.15
C PRO A 310 3.76 -11.09 17.12
N TYR A 311 4.92 -11.73 17.21
CA TYR A 311 6.07 -11.29 18.00
C TYR A 311 7.16 -10.65 17.14
N ALA A 312 6.96 -10.57 15.84
CA ALA A 312 7.95 -9.97 14.96
C ALA A 312 7.89 -8.43 15.04
N VAL A 313 9.09 -7.84 15.12
CA VAL A 313 9.25 -6.39 15.31
C VAL A 313 10.21 -5.83 14.26
N THR A 314 9.79 -4.77 13.60
CA THR A 314 10.66 -3.94 12.76
C THR A 314 10.76 -2.55 13.38
N SER A 315 11.96 -2.09 13.67
CA SER A 315 12.22 -0.73 14.17
C SER A 315 13.23 -0.02 13.28
N VAL A 316 12.85 1.12 12.72
CA VAL A 316 13.67 1.87 11.77
C VAL A 316 13.72 3.34 12.15
N ALA A 317 14.92 3.83 12.46
CA ALA A 317 15.17 5.23 12.80
C ALA A 317 16.37 5.82 12.02
N GLY A 318 16.88 5.09 11.01
CA GLY A 318 17.96 5.52 10.13
C GLY A 318 17.48 6.30 8.90
N SER A 319 18.43 6.64 8.02
CA SER A 319 18.13 7.26 6.71
C SER A 319 18.09 6.19 5.62
N LEU A 320 17.01 6.17 4.85
CA LEU A 320 16.76 5.26 3.74
C LEU A 320 16.63 6.06 2.44
N SER A 321 17.50 5.82 1.46
CA SER A 321 17.50 6.59 0.20
C SER A 321 17.49 5.68 -1.02
N VAL A 322 16.56 5.96 -1.96
CA VAL A 322 16.46 5.32 -3.27
C VAL A 322 16.15 6.38 -4.34
N GLU A 323 16.94 7.43 -4.35
CA GLU A 323 16.73 8.55 -5.26
C GLU A 323 17.05 8.19 -6.71
N ALA A 324 16.37 8.86 -7.64
CA ALA A 324 16.71 8.80 -9.06
C ALA A 324 18.02 9.53 -9.36
N GLY A 325 18.61 9.22 -10.51
CA GLY A 325 19.79 9.92 -11.01
C GLY A 325 19.53 11.40 -11.30
N ILE A 326 20.54 12.24 -11.09
CA ILE A 326 20.41 13.70 -11.27
C ILE A 326 20.11 14.11 -12.72
N ALA A 327 20.46 13.27 -13.69
CA ALA A 327 20.25 13.51 -15.13
C ALA A 327 18.98 12.84 -15.67
N GLY A 328 18.29 11.99 -14.87
CA GLY A 328 17.04 11.35 -15.26
C GLY A 328 16.78 10.02 -14.57
N GLY A 329 15.51 9.63 -14.55
CA GLY A 329 15.00 8.42 -13.93
C GLY A 329 13.87 8.70 -12.94
N ASP A 330 13.19 7.64 -12.49
CA ASP A 330 12.17 7.72 -11.46
C ASP A 330 12.77 7.31 -10.11
N GLY A 331 12.19 7.83 -9.01
CA GLY A 331 12.54 7.40 -7.66
C GLY A 331 12.27 5.90 -7.47
N GLY A 332 13.05 5.25 -6.59
CA GLY A 332 12.92 3.84 -6.29
C GLY A 332 11.80 3.53 -5.30
N ARG A 333 11.91 2.39 -4.62
CA ARG A 333 10.89 1.99 -3.63
C ARG A 333 11.51 1.49 -2.33
N ILE A 334 10.89 1.88 -1.23
CA ILE A 334 11.29 1.49 0.13
C ILE A 334 10.11 0.77 0.77
N GLU A 335 10.37 -0.34 1.45
CA GLU A 335 9.41 -1.03 2.29
C GLU A 335 9.93 -1.16 3.71
N THR A 336 9.07 -0.78 4.67
CA THR A 336 9.28 -1.04 6.09
C THR A 336 8.06 -1.78 6.64
N SER A 337 8.24 -3.04 7.04
CA SER A 337 7.12 -3.94 7.32
C SER A 337 7.42 -4.85 8.50
N GLY A 338 6.40 -5.17 9.27
CA GLY A 338 6.48 -6.06 10.43
C GLY A 338 5.16 -6.14 11.17
N ALA A 339 4.95 -7.21 11.97
CA ALA A 339 3.73 -7.31 12.77
C ALA A 339 3.64 -6.15 13.78
N ASP A 340 4.76 -5.78 14.38
CA ASP A 340 4.95 -4.54 15.16
C ASP A 340 5.96 -3.67 14.41
N LEU A 341 5.53 -2.46 13.99
CA LEU A 341 6.31 -1.54 13.17
C LEU A 341 6.52 -0.21 13.88
N ASP A 342 7.79 0.09 14.21
CA ASP A 342 8.22 1.37 14.76
C ASP A 342 9.09 2.12 13.73
N ILE A 343 8.63 3.30 13.31
CA ILE A 343 9.30 4.18 12.35
C ILE A 343 9.68 5.55 12.96
N ALA A 344 9.76 5.62 14.29
CA ALA A 344 10.11 6.86 14.99
C ALA A 344 11.49 7.36 14.57
N GLY A 345 11.56 8.53 13.98
CA GLY A 345 12.81 9.18 13.57
C GLY A 345 13.43 8.67 12.28
N VAL A 346 12.73 7.85 11.50
CA VAL A 346 13.17 7.47 10.16
C VAL A 346 13.20 8.68 9.21
N ASP A 347 14.20 8.74 8.35
CA ASP A 347 14.32 9.68 7.25
C ASP A 347 14.29 8.93 5.91
N VAL A 348 13.35 9.29 5.03
CA VAL A 348 13.09 8.55 3.78
C VAL A 348 13.19 9.48 2.58
N SER A 349 13.96 9.08 1.57
CA SER A 349 14.02 9.76 0.28
C SER A 349 13.86 8.80 -0.89
N THR A 350 12.82 9.04 -1.68
CA THR A 350 12.56 8.37 -2.97
C THR A 350 12.48 9.40 -4.10
N PHE A 351 13.12 10.54 -3.92
CA PHE A 351 13.00 11.72 -4.77
C PHE A 351 13.52 11.51 -6.19
N SER A 352 12.84 12.11 -7.15
CA SER A 352 13.31 12.23 -8.53
C SER A 352 13.40 13.69 -8.97
N PRO A 353 14.54 14.16 -9.46
CA PRO A 353 14.68 15.53 -9.99
C PRO A 353 13.87 15.81 -11.25
N THR A 354 13.60 14.76 -12.06
CA THR A 354 13.06 14.93 -13.43
C THR A 354 11.98 13.92 -13.79
N GLY A 355 11.86 12.80 -13.08
CA GLY A 355 10.86 11.76 -13.27
C GLY A 355 9.80 11.76 -12.18
N GLU A 356 9.13 10.62 -12.02
CA GLU A 356 8.16 10.43 -10.95
C GLU A 356 8.87 10.11 -9.63
N ASN A 357 8.40 10.68 -8.52
CA ASN A 357 8.88 10.32 -7.20
C ASN A 357 8.50 8.88 -6.87
N GLY A 358 9.36 8.19 -6.11
CA GLY A 358 9.17 6.80 -5.77
C GLY A 358 8.15 6.57 -4.66
N LEU A 359 8.19 5.38 -4.06
CA LEU A 359 7.21 4.90 -3.09
C LEU A 359 7.89 4.48 -1.78
N TRP A 360 7.34 4.93 -0.67
CA TRP A 360 7.54 4.31 0.65
C TRP A 360 6.29 3.53 1.06
N LEU A 361 6.44 2.21 1.23
CA LEU A 361 5.41 1.27 1.67
C LEU A 361 5.63 0.92 3.14
N LEU A 362 4.58 1.07 3.95
CA LEU A 362 4.49 0.57 5.32
C LEU A 362 3.44 -0.55 5.32
N ASP A 363 3.82 -1.77 5.72
CA ASP A 363 2.89 -2.92 5.76
C ASP A 363 2.91 -3.59 7.14
N PRO A 364 2.25 -2.98 8.15
CA PRO A 364 1.99 -3.60 9.45
C PRO A 364 0.74 -4.48 9.42
N THR A 365 0.54 -5.31 10.46
CA THR A 365 -0.66 -6.16 10.59
C THR A 365 -1.92 -5.33 10.93
N ASP A 366 -1.82 -4.41 11.90
CA ASP A 366 -2.78 -3.36 12.25
C ASP A 366 -1.99 -2.10 12.53
N TYR A 367 -2.51 -0.91 12.21
CA TYR A 367 -1.71 0.28 12.38
C TYR A 367 -2.43 1.46 13.00
N ILE A 368 -1.85 1.98 14.09
CA ILE A 368 -2.24 3.26 14.68
C ILE A 368 -1.16 4.27 14.33
N ILE A 369 -1.52 5.26 13.52
CA ILE A 369 -0.63 6.38 13.20
C ILE A 369 -0.67 7.37 14.37
N GLY A 370 0.26 7.18 15.31
CA GLY A 370 0.50 8.05 16.44
C GLY A 370 1.41 9.23 16.07
N GLU A 371 1.92 9.98 17.08
CA GLU A 371 2.68 11.23 16.87
C GLU A 371 3.96 11.01 16.05
N ASP A 372 4.75 9.98 16.37
CA ASP A 372 6.03 9.73 15.70
C ASP A 372 5.82 9.24 14.26
N ALA A 373 4.89 8.30 14.04
CA ALA A 373 4.55 7.83 12.70
C ALA A 373 3.93 8.93 11.83
N ALA A 374 3.05 9.76 12.39
CA ALA A 374 2.46 10.89 11.68
C ALA A 374 3.53 11.92 11.26
N THR A 375 4.52 12.16 12.13
CA THR A 375 5.66 13.05 11.84
C THR A 375 6.53 12.46 10.73
N ALA A 376 6.88 11.18 10.79
CA ALA A 376 7.69 10.51 9.77
C ALA A 376 6.99 10.51 8.40
N ILE A 377 5.71 10.14 8.37
CA ILE A 377 4.89 10.18 7.14
C ILE A 377 4.79 11.62 6.59
N GLY A 378 4.55 12.60 7.46
CA GLY A 378 4.51 14.02 7.08
C GLY A 378 5.81 14.49 6.45
N SER A 379 6.94 14.19 7.08
CA SER A 379 8.29 14.55 6.59
C SER A 379 8.60 13.88 5.25
N ALA A 380 8.24 12.61 5.09
CA ALA A 380 8.41 11.91 3.81
C ALA A 380 7.61 12.57 2.68
N LEU A 381 6.34 12.94 2.93
CA LEU A 381 5.51 13.66 1.97
C LEU A 381 6.06 15.04 1.65
N GLU A 382 6.62 15.77 2.64
CA GLU A 382 7.29 17.06 2.42
C GLU A 382 8.53 16.94 1.53
N GLY A 383 9.27 15.84 1.68
CA GLY A 383 10.39 15.46 0.81
C GLY A 383 9.99 15.04 -0.61
N GLY A 384 8.69 14.98 -0.91
CA GLY A 384 8.18 14.63 -2.24
C GLY A 384 7.89 13.14 -2.43
N ASN A 385 8.01 12.31 -1.39
CA ASN A 385 7.79 10.87 -1.50
C ASN A 385 6.31 10.53 -1.58
N ASN A 386 5.93 9.49 -2.35
CA ASN A 386 4.63 8.86 -2.20
C ASN A 386 4.68 7.88 -1.02
N VAL A 387 3.63 7.88 -0.20
CA VAL A 387 3.54 7.01 0.97
C VAL A 387 2.31 6.13 0.88
N THR A 388 2.48 4.84 1.07
CA THR A 388 1.37 3.88 1.20
C THR A 388 1.47 3.20 2.55
N VAL A 389 0.41 3.29 3.34
CA VAL A 389 0.19 2.47 4.52
C VAL A 389 -0.79 1.37 4.11
N LEU A 390 -0.30 0.14 4.06
CA LEU A 390 -1.06 -1.04 3.69
C LEU A 390 -1.19 -1.93 4.94
N VAL A 391 -2.40 -2.25 5.34
CA VAL A 391 -2.65 -3.28 6.34
C VAL A 391 -3.02 -4.55 5.58
N SER A 392 -2.08 -5.48 5.46
CA SER A 392 -2.33 -6.80 4.90
C SER A 392 -3.00 -7.65 5.99
N GLY A 393 -4.27 -8.00 5.83
CA GLY A 393 -5.03 -8.78 6.79
C GLY A 393 -4.26 -10.01 7.30
N GLY A 394 -3.56 -9.86 8.41
CA GLY A 394 -2.93 -10.95 9.14
C GLY A 394 -4.01 -11.67 9.92
N ASN A 395 -4.14 -12.98 9.74
CA ASN A 395 -4.92 -13.82 10.62
C ASN A 395 -4.40 -13.67 12.06
N CYS A 396 -5.01 -12.83 12.85
CA CYS A 396 -5.07 -13.06 14.28
C CYS A 396 -5.90 -14.32 14.44
N ASP A 397 -5.24 -15.49 14.38
CA ASP A 397 -5.89 -16.80 14.43
C ASP A 397 -6.71 -16.87 15.74
N ALA A 398 -7.99 -17.09 15.60
CA ALA A 398 -8.93 -17.27 16.70
C ALA A 398 -8.54 -18.41 17.66
N SER A 399 -7.49 -19.17 17.40
CA SER A 399 -6.93 -20.21 18.28
C SER A 399 -6.13 -19.63 19.46
N TYR A 400 -5.76 -18.35 19.46
CA TYR A 400 -5.10 -17.66 20.57
C TYR A 400 -6.05 -16.71 21.31
N ALA A 401 -7.24 -17.18 21.67
CA ALA A 401 -8.31 -16.42 22.33
C ALA A 401 -7.98 -15.94 23.76
N THR A 402 -6.74 -15.85 24.18
CA THR A 402 -6.33 -15.39 25.51
C THR A 402 -5.24 -14.33 25.55
N SER A 403 -4.75 -13.85 24.42
CA SER A 403 -3.83 -12.72 24.38
C SER A 403 -4.37 -11.64 23.44
N SER A 404 -4.60 -10.46 24.00
CA SER A 404 -4.85 -9.23 23.24
C SER A 404 -3.73 -9.06 22.22
N CYS A 405 -4.06 -8.95 20.92
CA CYS A 405 -3.14 -8.37 19.95
C CYS A 405 -2.86 -6.94 20.43
N THR A 406 -1.71 -6.73 21.04
CA THR A 406 -1.28 -5.41 21.47
C THR A 406 -0.51 -4.83 20.30
N VAL A 407 -1.12 -3.92 19.58
CA VAL A 407 -0.40 -3.08 18.63
C VAL A 407 0.63 -2.29 19.41
N GLY A 408 1.91 -2.44 19.07
CA GLY A 408 2.99 -1.73 19.70
C GLY A 408 2.76 -0.24 19.64
N THR A 409 2.51 0.38 20.78
CA THR A 409 2.48 1.83 20.88
C THR A 409 3.88 2.31 21.17
N PRO A 410 4.39 3.30 20.44
CA PRO A 410 5.47 4.12 20.96
C PRO A 410 4.95 4.78 22.25
N SER A 411 5.53 4.42 23.38
CA SER A 411 5.33 4.95 24.74
C SER A 411 4.09 5.86 24.95
N GLY A 412 2.94 5.26 25.32
CA GLY A 412 1.88 6.04 25.93
C GLY A 412 0.44 5.80 25.47
N GLY A 413 -0.03 4.59 25.45
CA GLY A 413 -1.46 4.33 25.38
C GLY A 413 -1.83 3.12 24.50
N GLY A 414 -1.80 1.92 25.06
CA GLY A 414 -2.30 0.73 24.40
C GLY A 414 -3.80 0.79 24.23
N LEU A 415 -4.27 0.52 23.01
CA LEU A 415 -5.66 0.14 22.77
C LEU A 415 -5.79 -1.35 23.06
N THR A 416 -6.43 -1.68 24.17
CA THR A 416 -6.96 -3.01 24.38
C THR A 416 -8.24 -3.14 23.58
N THR A 417 -8.20 -3.85 22.44
CA THR A 417 -9.43 -4.29 21.81
C THR A 417 -10.09 -5.32 22.72
N ALA A 418 -11.35 -5.07 23.05
CA ALA A 418 -12.16 -6.01 23.80
C ALA A 418 -12.21 -7.34 23.05
N ALA A 419 -11.96 -8.46 23.75
CA ALA A 419 -12.04 -9.80 23.21
C ALA A 419 -13.41 -10.04 22.53
N GLY A 420 -13.40 -10.22 21.24
CA GLY A 420 -14.61 -10.48 20.46
C GLY A 420 -14.36 -10.49 18.97
N GLY A 421 -13.72 -11.53 18.45
CA GLY A 421 -13.88 -12.04 17.09
C GLY A 421 -13.41 -11.18 15.93
N GLY A 422 -12.33 -11.58 15.28
CA GLY A 422 -11.87 -11.06 14.00
C GLY A 422 -11.04 -9.78 14.15
N GLY A 423 -9.77 -9.87 13.80
CA GLY A 423 -8.90 -8.69 13.71
C GLY A 423 -9.55 -7.63 12.84
N ASP A 424 -9.57 -6.39 13.31
CA ASP A 424 -10.32 -5.32 12.66
C ASP A 424 -9.59 -4.76 11.40
N ASP A 425 -8.45 -5.34 11.01
CA ASP A 425 -7.64 -4.98 9.81
C ASP A 425 -7.80 -3.51 9.41
N ARG A 426 -7.53 -2.58 10.34
CA ARG A 426 -7.82 -1.15 10.20
C ARG A 426 -6.59 -0.28 10.33
N ILE A 427 -6.63 0.87 9.67
CA ILE A 427 -5.73 1.99 9.94
C ILE A 427 -6.48 3.00 10.80
N LYS A 428 -5.88 3.40 11.92
CA LYS A 428 -6.38 4.48 12.77
C LYS A 428 -5.44 5.67 12.75
N ILE A 429 -5.94 6.84 12.39
CA ILE A 429 -5.21 8.10 12.46
C ILE A 429 -5.53 8.75 13.81
N ASP A 430 -4.63 8.62 14.79
CA ASP A 430 -4.78 9.14 16.16
C ASP A 430 -4.08 10.49 16.35
N ARG A 431 -3.23 10.88 15.41
CA ARG A 431 -2.54 12.17 15.36
C ARG A 431 -2.51 12.71 13.94
N PHE A 432 -2.48 14.03 13.85
CA PHE A 432 -2.51 14.71 12.56
C PHE A 432 -1.30 14.43 11.71
N ILE A 433 -1.54 14.08 10.46
CA ILE A 433 -0.52 14.02 9.41
C ILE A 433 -0.52 15.38 8.72
N ASN A 434 0.58 16.12 8.80
CA ASN A 434 0.72 17.41 8.15
C ASN A 434 1.93 17.42 7.24
N ALA A 435 1.75 17.87 6.03
CA ALA A 435 2.82 18.03 5.05
C ALA A 435 2.62 19.27 4.21
N SER A 436 3.73 19.89 3.85
CA SER A 436 3.78 21.06 2.97
C SER A 436 4.82 20.82 1.89
N THR A 437 4.38 20.61 0.65
CA THR A 437 5.26 20.18 -0.43
C THR A 437 5.09 21.00 -1.70
N SER A 438 6.14 21.07 -2.51
CA SER A 438 6.09 21.62 -3.87
C SER A 438 6.00 20.53 -4.95
N ALA A 439 6.04 19.26 -4.56
CA ALA A 439 5.95 18.11 -5.44
C ALA A 439 4.52 17.54 -5.51
N ALA A 440 4.23 16.79 -6.55
CA ALA A 440 3.03 15.92 -6.59
C ALA A 440 3.29 14.71 -5.68
N VAL A 441 2.42 14.49 -4.69
CA VAL A 441 2.55 13.39 -3.74
C VAL A 441 1.23 12.70 -3.48
N THR A 442 1.29 11.42 -3.15
CA THR A 442 0.13 10.62 -2.79
C THR A 442 0.33 9.96 -1.44
N LEU A 443 -0.62 10.16 -0.53
CA LEU A 443 -0.79 9.34 0.66
C LEU A 443 -1.90 8.33 0.39
N THR A 444 -1.59 7.05 0.38
CA THR A 444 -2.57 5.97 0.29
C THR A 444 -2.69 5.28 1.64
N LEU A 445 -3.93 5.16 2.15
CA LEU A 445 -4.27 4.39 3.34
C LEU A 445 -5.15 3.23 2.88
N GLU A 446 -4.62 2.01 2.91
CA GLU A 446 -5.28 0.82 2.40
C GLU A 446 -5.44 -0.23 3.50
N ALA A 447 -6.68 -0.53 3.89
CA ALA A 447 -6.98 -1.50 4.93
C ALA A 447 -8.32 -2.21 4.67
N PRO A 448 -8.40 -3.54 4.71
CA PRO A 448 -9.65 -4.28 4.50
C PRO A 448 -10.78 -3.83 5.41
N GLY A 449 -10.51 -3.63 6.70
CA GLY A 449 -11.47 -3.22 7.72
C GLY A 449 -11.80 -1.72 7.72
N GLY A 450 -11.09 -0.91 6.94
CA GLY A 450 -11.33 0.52 6.78
C GLY A 450 -10.33 1.43 7.49
N VAL A 451 -10.59 2.73 7.40
CA VAL A 451 -9.77 3.79 7.98
C VAL A 451 -10.59 4.60 8.96
N VAL A 452 -10.05 4.76 10.17
CA VAL A 452 -10.65 5.56 11.25
C VAL A 452 -9.84 6.84 11.39
N LEU A 453 -10.47 7.98 11.19
CA LEU A 453 -9.85 9.30 11.32
C LEU A 453 -10.33 9.98 12.59
N ASP A 454 -9.50 9.98 13.64
CA ASP A 454 -9.77 10.67 14.91
C ASP A 454 -9.14 12.06 14.98
N ASP A 455 -8.19 12.36 14.10
CA ASP A 455 -7.55 13.67 13.94
C ASP A 455 -7.67 14.14 12.48
N TYR A 456 -6.74 14.91 11.94
CA TYR A 456 -6.82 15.39 10.56
C TYR A 456 -5.60 14.99 9.71
N ILE A 457 -5.82 14.91 8.40
CA ILE A 457 -4.79 14.80 7.38
C ILE A 457 -4.76 16.12 6.62
N SER A 458 -3.60 16.78 6.56
CA SER A 458 -3.44 18.04 5.84
C SER A 458 -2.18 17.99 4.97
N ILE A 459 -2.37 17.84 3.66
CA ILE A 459 -1.28 17.87 2.70
C ILE A 459 -1.49 19.07 1.79
N LYS A 460 -0.67 20.12 1.98
CA LYS A 460 -0.76 21.37 1.26
C LYS A 460 0.33 21.47 0.21
N THR A 461 -0.04 21.95 -0.97
CA THR A 461 0.93 22.22 -2.03
C THR A 461 1.22 23.71 -2.15
N TYR A 462 2.50 24.06 -2.18
CA TYR A 462 2.95 25.42 -2.44
C TYR A 462 3.62 25.48 -3.82
N GLY A 463 3.18 26.37 -4.69
CA GLY A 463 3.85 26.61 -5.96
C GLY A 463 3.17 27.71 -6.76
N SER A 464 3.92 28.71 -7.16
CA SER A 464 3.44 29.75 -8.08
C SER A 464 3.55 29.24 -9.52
N GLY A 465 2.51 28.63 -10.04
CA GLY A 465 2.28 28.61 -11.49
C GLY A 465 2.64 27.38 -12.31
N SER A 466 2.99 26.23 -11.73
CA SER A 466 3.07 24.97 -12.50
C SER A 466 1.86 24.07 -12.22
N SER A 467 1.27 23.50 -13.25
CA SER A 467 0.08 22.65 -13.20
C SER A 467 0.35 21.25 -12.62
N GLU A 468 1.51 21.01 -12.02
CA GLU A 468 2.00 19.65 -11.75
C GLU A 468 2.06 19.25 -10.27
N SER A 469 2.03 20.21 -9.34
CA SER A 469 2.13 19.89 -7.92
C SER A 469 0.75 19.68 -7.31
N GLN A 470 0.33 18.43 -7.15
CA GLN A 470 -0.96 18.10 -6.55
C GLN A 470 -0.82 17.03 -5.48
N ALA A 471 -1.39 17.29 -4.31
CA ALA A 471 -1.46 16.32 -3.24
C ALA A 471 -2.72 15.46 -3.37
N THR A 472 -2.56 14.16 -3.28
CA THR A 472 -3.66 13.19 -3.28
C THR A 472 -3.70 12.44 -1.96
N VAL A 473 -4.89 12.36 -1.34
CA VAL A 473 -5.17 11.44 -0.25
C VAL A 473 -6.11 10.36 -0.78
N LYS A 474 -5.68 9.12 -0.74
CA LYS A 474 -6.45 7.97 -1.19
C LYS A 474 -6.74 7.01 -0.03
N ILE A 475 -8.02 6.78 0.22
CA ILE A 475 -8.51 5.81 1.21
C ILE A 475 -9.03 4.60 0.44
N LYS A 476 -8.51 3.40 0.75
CA LYS A 476 -8.94 2.15 0.12
C LYS A 476 -9.37 1.13 1.16
N SER A 477 -10.52 0.50 0.93
CA SER A 477 -11.02 -0.57 1.79
C SER A 477 -11.89 -1.55 1.01
N SER A 478 -11.68 -2.84 1.21
CA SER A 478 -12.47 -3.88 0.53
C SER A 478 -13.78 -4.23 1.25
N ALA A 479 -13.80 -4.18 2.58
CA ALA A 479 -14.96 -4.58 3.40
C ALA A 479 -15.46 -3.48 4.35
N GLY A 480 -14.57 -2.59 4.79
CA GLY A 480 -14.91 -1.44 5.63
C GLY A 480 -15.08 -0.16 4.82
N GLY A 481 -14.85 0.98 5.47
CA GLY A 481 -14.90 2.30 4.85
C GLY A 481 -14.21 3.36 5.70
N LEU A 482 -14.31 4.61 5.27
CA LEU A 482 -13.80 5.76 6.00
C LEU A 482 -14.78 6.16 7.11
N THR A 483 -14.32 6.14 8.35
CA THR A 483 -15.05 6.66 9.50
C THR A 483 -14.27 7.77 10.18
N GLY A 484 -14.95 8.65 10.89
CA GLY A 484 -14.31 9.71 11.65
C GLY A 484 -15.30 10.55 12.43
N SER A 485 -14.83 11.13 13.53
CA SER A 485 -15.66 11.96 14.41
C SER A 485 -15.83 13.39 13.89
N VAL A 486 -16.78 14.13 14.49
CA VAL A 486 -16.90 15.59 14.29
C VAL A 486 -15.61 16.27 14.73
N GLY A 487 -14.94 16.93 13.81
CA GLY A 487 -13.66 17.60 14.05
C GLY A 487 -12.50 16.99 13.27
N SER A 488 -12.62 15.75 12.83
CA SER A 488 -11.67 15.18 11.88
C SER A 488 -11.79 15.84 10.51
N SER A 489 -10.71 15.89 9.74
CA SER A 489 -10.74 16.55 8.43
C SER A 489 -9.64 16.03 7.50
N ILE A 490 -9.92 16.04 6.20
CA ILE A 490 -8.93 15.76 5.16
C ILE A 490 -8.79 16.98 4.26
N TYR A 491 -7.58 17.50 4.17
CA TYR A 491 -7.19 18.63 3.31
C TYR A 491 -6.21 18.14 2.24
N ALA A 492 -6.60 18.18 0.97
CA ALA A 492 -5.75 17.82 -0.16
C ALA A 492 -6.30 18.41 -1.46
N ASN A 493 -5.51 18.41 -2.54
CA ASN A 493 -6.02 18.74 -3.87
C ASN A 493 -7.01 17.66 -4.35
N HIS A 494 -6.64 16.39 -4.20
CA HIS A 494 -7.48 15.26 -4.56
C HIS A 494 -7.72 14.35 -3.36
N ILE A 495 -8.98 14.01 -3.15
CA ILE A 495 -9.40 13.05 -2.12
C ILE A 495 -10.17 11.94 -2.81
N ILE A 496 -9.71 10.71 -2.67
CA ILE A 496 -10.32 9.51 -3.27
C ILE A 496 -10.74 8.58 -2.14
N VAL A 497 -12.02 8.21 -2.10
CA VAL A 497 -12.56 7.22 -1.16
C VAL A 497 -13.09 6.04 -1.96
N ASP A 498 -12.29 4.98 -1.99
CA ASP A 498 -12.57 3.70 -2.65
C ASP A 498 -12.91 2.66 -1.56
N GLN A 499 -14.20 2.43 -1.33
CA GLN A 499 -14.65 1.54 -0.26
C GLN A 499 -15.70 0.54 -0.71
N GLY A 500 -15.57 -0.70 -0.23
CA GLY A 500 -16.52 -1.78 -0.47
C GLY A 500 -17.65 -1.85 0.55
N GLY A 501 -17.39 -1.48 1.80
CA GLY A 501 -18.36 -1.45 2.89
C GLY A 501 -19.02 -0.08 3.09
N ASP A 502 -20.07 -0.05 3.91
CA ASP A 502 -20.77 1.18 4.27
C ASP A 502 -20.11 1.85 5.47
N SER A 503 -20.06 3.18 5.48
CA SER A 503 -19.46 3.97 6.56
C SER A 503 -20.09 5.33 6.73
N ASP A 504 -19.92 5.91 7.95
CA ASP A 504 -20.32 7.27 8.27
C ASP A 504 -19.08 8.10 8.62
N PHE A 505 -18.85 9.15 7.87
CA PHE A 505 -17.78 10.10 8.11
C PHE A 505 -18.33 11.39 8.67
N GLY A 506 -18.16 11.60 9.98
CA GLY A 506 -18.56 12.82 10.66
C GLY A 506 -17.62 14.00 10.47
N GLY A 507 -16.50 13.79 9.79
CA GLY A 507 -15.48 14.80 9.52
C GLY A 507 -15.68 15.61 8.24
N ASN A 508 -14.73 16.48 7.91
CA ASN A 508 -14.82 17.38 6.79
C ASN A 508 -13.84 17.04 5.67
N PHE A 509 -14.23 17.30 4.42
CA PHE A 509 -13.34 17.26 3.27
C PHE A 509 -13.07 18.69 2.77
N TYR A 510 -11.81 19.05 2.66
CA TYR A 510 -11.39 20.34 2.11
C TYR A 510 -10.54 20.12 0.86
N LEU A 511 -11.08 20.55 -0.27
CA LEU A 511 -10.37 20.48 -1.54
C LEU A 511 -9.51 21.75 -1.71
N GLU A 512 -8.20 21.58 -1.75
CA GLU A 512 -7.29 22.66 -2.01
C GLU A 512 -7.13 22.90 -3.51
N GLY A 513 -7.27 24.12 -3.94
CA GLY A 513 -7.04 24.56 -5.32
C GLY A 513 -6.95 26.06 -5.35
N SER A 514 -5.82 26.63 -5.75
CA SER A 514 -5.69 28.06 -5.92
C SER A 514 -6.31 28.51 -7.24
N SER A 515 -6.80 29.75 -7.25
CA SER A 515 -7.38 30.48 -8.37
C SER A 515 -6.84 30.14 -9.77
N SER A 516 -7.72 30.05 -10.73
CA SER A 516 -7.58 30.23 -12.20
C SER A 516 -6.43 29.60 -13.00
N THR A 517 -5.40 29.02 -12.40
CA THR A 517 -4.24 28.47 -13.10
C THR A 517 -3.85 27.03 -12.73
N ASN A 518 -4.44 26.44 -11.67
CA ASN A 518 -4.25 25.02 -11.32
C ASN A 518 -5.53 24.23 -11.65
N PRO A 519 -5.43 22.95 -12.07
CA PRO A 519 -6.61 22.13 -12.16
C PRO A 519 -7.34 22.12 -10.82
N PRO A 520 -8.68 22.20 -10.84
CA PRO A 520 -9.45 22.26 -9.60
C PRO A 520 -9.27 20.97 -8.81
N GLY A 521 -9.22 21.09 -7.49
CA GLY A 521 -9.22 19.93 -6.60
C GLY A 521 -10.42 19.00 -6.86
N SER A 522 -10.34 17.75 -6.44
CA SER A 522 -11.45 16.82 -6.63
C SER A 522 -11.68 15.92 -5.43
N PHE A 523 -12.94 15.61 -5.20
CA PHE A 523 -13.36 14.48 -4.37
C PHE A 523 -13.90 13.37 -5.28
N THR A 524 -13.46 12.14 -5.08
CA THR A 524 -13.90 10.99 -5.85
C THR A 524 -14.40 9.89 -4.93
N LYS A 525 -15.66 9.46 -5.10
CA LYS A 525 -16.21 8.27 -4.47
C LYS A 525 -16.12 7.10 -5.46
N GLU A 526 -15.40 6.06 -5.03
CA GLU A 526 -15.22 4.79 -5.74
C GLU A 526 -15.69 3.61 -4.89
N GLY A 527 -15.60 2.39 -5.43
CA GLY A 527 -16.03 1.16 -4.75
C GLY A 527 -17.55 1.05 -4.60
N GLY A 528 -18.05 -0.11 -4.15
CA GLY A 528 -19.47 -0.43 -4.10
C GLY A 528 -20.23 0.06 -2.87
N GLY A 529 -19.52 0.38 -1.79
CA GLY A 529 -20.12 0.74 -0.50
C GLY A 529 -20.69 2.17 -0.45
N THR A 530 -21.44 2.43 0.62
CA THR A 530 -22.01 3.76 0.92
C THR A 530 -21.08 4.55 1.81
N LEU A 531 -20.72 5.75 1.39
CA LEU A 531 -20.12 6.75 2.26
C LEU A 531 -21.18 7.78 2.66
N THR A 532 -21.57 7.77 3.93
CA THR A 532 -22.43 8.79 4.52
C THR A 532 -21.56 9.93 5.03
N VAL A 533 -21.85 11.17 4.62
CA VAL A 533 -21.16 12.37 5.11
C VAL A 533 -22.10 13.17 5.98
N SER A 534 -21.82 13.19 7.30
CA SER A 534 -22.71 13.72 8.31
C SER A 534 -22.27 15.05 8.92
N SER A 535 -21.10 15.59 8.55
CA SER A 535 -20.61 16.82 9.18
C SER A 535 -21.27 18.08 8.64
N SER A 536 -21.50 19.01 9.54
CA SER A 536 -21.79 20.39 9.19
C SER A 536 -20.46 21.11 8.98
N VAL A 537 -20.27 21.61 7.77
CA VAL A 537 -19.06 22.31 7.42
C VAL A 537 -18.93 23.61 8.20
N GLY A 538 -17.83 23.72 8.93
CA GLY A 538 -17.36 24.98 9.48
C GLY A 538 -16.61 25.80 8.44
N ASN A 539 -16.85 27.05 8.49
CA ASN A 539 -16.33 28.23 7.83
C ASN A 539 -15.17 28.09 6.83
N SER A 540 -15.43 28.53 5.68
CA SER A 540 -14.74 28.49 4.43
C SER A 540 -13.93 29.74 4.16
N ASP A 541 -12.63 29.67 4.31
CA ASP A 541 -11.75 30.63 3.63
C ASP A 541 -11.17 30.06 2.31
N TYR A 542 -11.60 28.84 1.93
CA TYR A 542 -11.10 28.19 0.71
C TYR A 542 -12.16 28.19 -0.39
N THR A 543 -11.99 29.09 -1.34
CA THR A 543 -12.75 29.13 -2.60
C THR A 543 -12.18 28.08 -3.55
N SER A 544 -12.50 26.80 -3.38
CA SER A 544 -12.09 25.81 -4.34
C SER A 544 -13.13 25.66 -5.46
N ASN A 545 -12.71 25.75 -6.71
CA ASN A 545 -13.49 25.35 -7.87
C ASN A 545 -13.48 23.82 -8.05
N GLY A 546 -13.46 23.05 -6.95
CA GLY A 546 -13.35 21.60 -6.95
C GLY A 546 -14.48 20.88 -7.67
N ARG A 547 -14.30 19.57 -7.93
CA ARG A 547 -15.31 18.68 -8.54
C ARG A 547 -15.57 17.46 -7.67
N ILE A 548 -16.80 16.97 -7.67
CA ILE A 548 -17.17 15.72 -7.03
C ILE A 548 -17.44 14.68 -8.12
N TYR A 549 -16.65 13.60 -8.13
CA TYR A 549 -16.83 12.48 -9.04
C TYR A 549 -17.51 11.32 -8.31
N LEU A 550 -18.64 10.88 -8.83
CA LEU A 550 -19.36 9.69 -8.37
C LEU A 550 -19.08 8.55 -9.34
N ASN A 551 -17.96 7.85 -9.12
CA ASN A 551 -17.51 6.77 -10.00
C ASN A 551 -18.12 5.43 -9.65
N GLY A 552 -18.48 5.20 -8.35
CA GLY A 552 -19.03 3.94 -7.88
C GLY A 552 -19.72 4.07 -6.53
N GLY A 553 -20.51 3.05 -6.15
CA GLY A 553 -21.24 2.99 -4.88
C GLY A 553 -22.16 4.16 -4.64
N THR A 554 -22.34 4.50 -3.36
CA THR A 554 -23.26 5.56 -2.94
C THR A 554 -22.56 6.62 -2.13
N LEU A 555 -22.78 7.88 -2.45
CA LEU A 555 -22.44 9.02 -1.63
C LEU A 555 -23.73 9.55 -1.00
N GLU A 556 -23.90 9.37 0.32
CA GLU A 556 -25.06 9.82 1.08
C GLU A 556 -24.79 11.16 1.75
N ALA A 557 -25.55 12.18 1.36
CA ALA A 557 -25.48 13.51 1.93
C ALA A 557 -26.41 13.62 3.13
N ASN A 558 -25.85 13.76 4.34
CA ASN A 558 -26.61 13.98 5.59
C ASN A 558 -26.54 15.44 6.08
N THR A 559 -25.92 16.34 5.32
CA THR A 559 -25.81 17.75 5.63
C THR A 559 -26.12 18.61 4.42
N ALA A 560 -26.79 19.78 4.62
CA ALA A 560 -27.08 20.72 3.54
C ALA A 560 -25.80 21.38 2.99
N ASN A 561 -24.80 21.53 3.83
CA ASN A 561 -23.51 22.15 3.49
C ASN A 561 -22.46 21.12 3.05
N PHE A 562 -22.90 20.13 2.38
CA PHE A 562 -22.11 19.05 1.81
C PHE A 562 -20.99 19.60 0.90
N PHE A 563 -19.71 19.40 1.28
CA PHE A 563 -18.52 20.06 0.72
C PHE A 563 -18.58 21.59 0.84
N ALA A 564 -18.17 22.09 2.00
CA ALA A 564 -18.15 23.50 2.32
C ALA A 564 -17.11 24.28 1.53
N GLY A 565 -17.42 25.51 1.40
CA GLY A 565 -16.58 26.51 0.82
C GLY A 565 -17.18 27.22 -0.36
N SER A 566 -17.83 26.57 -1.27
CA SER A 566 -18.72 27.20 -2.25
C SER A 566 -19.97 26.35 -2.45
N SER A 567 -21.12 26.96 -2.40
CA SER A 567 -22.40 26.33 -2.71
C SER A 567 -22.48 25.70 -4.12
N ASN A 568 -21.34 25.64 -4.85
CA ASN A 568 -21.31 25.34 -6.28
C ASN A 568 -20.32 24.27 -6.70
N THR A 569 -19.71 23.46 -5.79
CA THR A 569 -18.85 22.35 -6.22
C THR A 569 -19.66 21.36 -7.08
N PRO A 570 -19.38 21.24 -8.38
CA PRO A 570 -20.20 20.44 -9.28
C PRO A 570 -20.00 18.94 -9.13
N PHE A 571 -21.10 18.20 -9.41
CA PHE A 571 -21.11 16.73 -9.49
C PHE A 571 -20.92 16.25 -10.91
N LYS A 572 -20.08 15.23 -11.08
CA LYS A 572 -19.97 14.42 -12.28
C LYS A 572 -20.31 12.97 -11.95
N PHE A 573 -21.31 12.43 -12.65
CA PHE A 573 -21.80 11.07 -12.44
C PHE A 573 -21.16 10.13 -13.47
N ASN A 574 -20.32 9.21 -12.98
CA ASN A 574 -19.63 8.18 -13.77
C ASN A 574 -20.06 6.75 -13.35
N GLY A 575 -21.28 6.62 -12.78
CA GLY A 575 -21.82 5.32 -12.34
C GLY A 575 -22.26 5.25 -10.88
N GLY A 576 -21.76 6.14 -10.02
CA GLY A 576 -22.15 6.21 -8.60
C GLY A 576 -23.51 6.87 -8.38
N ILE A 577 -24.00 6.78 -7.15
CA ILE A 577 -25.31 7.24 -6.69
C ILE A 577 -25.15 8.42 -5.73
N LEU A 578 -25.95 9.47 -5.92
CA LEU A 578 -26.15 10.52 -4.91
C LEU A 578 -27.42 10.20 -4.12
N LYS A 579 -27.27 9.96 -2.82
CA LYS A 579 -28.38 9.64 -1.92
C LYS A 579 -28.63 10.77 -0.94
N TYR A 580 -29.92 11.09 -0.75
CA TYR A 580 -30.36 12.04 0.26
C TYR A 580 -30.48 11.35 1.62
N GLY A 581 -29.70 11.80 2.59
CA GLY A 581 -29.70 11.24 3.93
C GLY A 581 -30.89 11.68 4.76
N SER A 582 -31.17 10.90 5.82
CA SER A 582 -32.33 11.15 6.69
C SER A 582 -32.18 12.35 7.64
N SER A 583 -30.94 12.84 7.82
CA SER A 583 -30.64 13.97 8.72
C SER A 583 -30.62 15.34 8.05
N LEU A 584 -30.94 15.40 6.78
CA LEU A 584 -31.01 16.66 6.04
C LEU A 584 -32.10 17.59 6.60
N PRO A 585 -31.86 18.92 6.63
CA PRO A 585 -32.86 19.90 7.08
C PRO A 585 -34.04 19.98 6.12
N THR A 586 -35.17 20.44 6.63
CA THR A 586 -36.37 20.71 5.82
C THR A 586 -36.51 22.23 5.63
N PRO A 587 -36.68 22.78 4.40
CA PRO A 587 -36.75 22.03 3.11
C PRO A 587 -35.40 21.38 2.75
N LEU A 588 -35.48 20.28 2.01
CA LEU A 588 -34.29 19.58 1.53
C LEU A 588 -33.47 20.46 0.57
N PRO A 589 -32.14 20.36 0.58
CA PRO A 589 -31.30 21.11 -0.34
C PRO A 589 -31.52 20.63 -1.79
N ASP A 590 -31.57 21.59 -2.74
CA ASP A 590 -31.54 21.28 -4.15
C ASP A 590 -30.08 21.17 -4.63
N PHE A 591 -29.66 19.98 -4.98
CA PHE A 591 -28.32 19.74 -5.55
C PHE A 591 -28.28 19.80 -7.07
N SER A 592 -29.44 19.94 -7.78
CA SER A 592 -29.51 19.90 -9.23
C SER A 592 -28.70 21.01 -9.91
N SER A 593 -28.61 22.20 -9.29
CA SER A 593 -27.81 23.32 -9.79
C SER A 593 -26.30 23.02 -9.90
N ARG A 594 -25.87 21.93 -9.26
CA ARG A 594 -24.47 21.48 -9.21
C ARG A 594 -24.16 20.34 -10.19
N PHE A 595 -25.15 19.87 -10.96
CA PHE A 595 -24.92 18.78 -11.91
C PHE A 595 -24.25 19.31 -13.17
N LEU A 596 -23.10 18.70 -13.55
CA LEU A 596 -22.45 19.03 -14.81
C LEU A 596 -23.32 18.58 -15.99
N SER A 597 -23.31 19.36 -17.06
CA SER A 597 -24.01 19.05 -18.31
C SER A 597 -23.14 18.28 -19.32
N ASP A 598 -22.00 17.72 -18.89
CA ASP A 598 -21.17 16.88 -19.76
C ASP A 598 -21.98 15.72 -20.33
N SER A 599 -21.68 15.28 -21.55
CA SER A 599 -22.44 14.24 -22.23
C SER A 599 -22.23 12.85 -21.68
N GLY A 600 -23.25 11.99 -21.77
CA GLY A 600 -23.15 10.55 -21.44
C GLY A 600 -23.20 10.22 -19.96
N GLN A 601 -23.62 11.13 -19.10
CA GLN A 601 -23.76 10.87 -17.67
C GLN A 601 -25.07 10.14 -17.35
N ILE A 602 -25.07 9.37 -16.26
CA ILE A 602 -26.27 8.75 -15.69
C ILE A 602 -26.49 9.34 -14.29
N PHE A 603 -27.41 10.25 -14.14
CA PHE A 603 -27.77 10.87 -12.85
C PHE A 603 -28.58 9.86 -12.01
N LYS A 604 -27.91 9.11 -11.15
CA LYS A 604 -28.56 8.18 -10.22
C LYS A 604 -28.86 8.90 -8.92
N ILE A 605 -30.12 9.15 -8.66
CA ILE A 605 -30.61 9.95 -7.52
C ILE A 605 -31.45 9.06 -6.60
N ASP A 606 -30.98 8.81 -5.40
CA ASP A 606 -31.72 8.12 -4.36
C ASP A 606 -32.34 9.15 -3.40
N THR A 607 -33.62 9.29 -3.47
CA THR A 607 -34.38 10.21 -2.57
C THR A 607 -34.60 9.64 -1.19
N ASN A 608 -34.15 8.39 -0.93
CA ASN A 608 -34.49 7.66 0.30
C ASN A 608 -36.04 7.58 0.45
N ALA A 609 -36.61 8.09 1.56
CA ALA A 609 -38.06 8.21 1.74
C ALA A 609 -38.56 9.67 1.63
N ALA A 610 -37.72 10.60 1.21
CA ALA A 610 -37.97 12.03 1.24
C ALA A 610 -38.56 12.56 -0.06
N THR A 611 -39.14 13.78 0.01
CA THR A 611 -39.55 14.55 -1.19
C THR A 611 -38.42 15.53 -1.52
N VAL A 612 -37.80 15.34 -2.66
CA VAL A 612 -36.71 16.15 -3.21
C VAL A 612 -37.21 16.92 -4.40
N GLN A 613 -36.88 18.21 -4.50
CA GLN A 613 -37.24 19.06 -5.62
C GLN A 613 -35.98 19.52 -6.34
N PHE A 614 -35.99 19.43 -7.67
CA PHE A 614 -34.95 19.94 -8.56
C PHE A 614 -35.46 21.18 -9.29
N ASP A 615 -34.98 22.35 -8.88
CA ASP A 615 -35.33 23.64 -9.47
C ASP A 615 -34.40 24.06 -10.61
N SER A 616 -33.27 23.35 -10.76
CA SER A 616 -32.34 23.53 -11.89
C SER A 616 -32.48 22.41 -12.91
N PRO A 617 -32.41 22.73 -14.23
CA PRO A 617 -32.65 21.76 -15.26
C PRO A 617 -31.54 20.72 -15.38
N ILE A 618 -31.91 19.46 -15.61
CA ILE A 618 -31.00 18.43 -16.07
C ILE A 618 -30.79 18.58 -17.57
N GLN A 619 -29.51 18.70 -17.98
CA GLN A 619 -29.14 19.00 -19.37
C GLN A 619 -28.03 18.06 -19.85
N GLY A 620 -27.72 18.08 -21.15
CA GLY A 620 -26.60 17.39 -21.79
C GLY A 620 -27.04 16.21 -22.66
N SER A 621 -26.37 16.06 -23.79
CA SER A 621 -26.67 15.01 -24.76
C SER A 621 -26.23 13.64 -24.28
N GLY A 622 -27.07 12.63 -24.45
CA GLY A 622 -26.82 11.26 -23.96
C GLY A 622 -26.95 11.08 -22.45
N ASN A 623 -27.31 12.13 -21.73
CA ASN A 623 -27.51 12.06 -20.29
C ASN A 623 -28.81 11.36 -19.94
N SER A 624 -28.80 10.54 -18.90
CA SER A 624 -29.92 9.74 -18.41
C SER A 624 -30.17 10.02 -16.92
N LEU A 625 -31.41 9.79 -16.46
CA LEU A 625 -31.81 9.92 -15.06
C LEU A 625 -32.30 8.58 -14.55
N VAL A 626 -31.83 8.18 -13.36
CA VAL A 626 -32.35 7.02 -12.62
C VAL A 626 -32.82 7.50 -11.24
N LYS A 627 -34.12 7.44 -11.03
CA LYS A 627 -34.75 7.75 -9.73
C LYS A 627 -34.82 6.50 -8.88
N LEU A 628 -34.12 6.52 -7.75
CA LEU A 628 -34.04 5.47 -6.74
C LEU A 628 -34.69 5.91 -5.42
N GLY A 629 -34.90 4.94 -4.49
CA GLY A 629 -35.49 5.18 -3.16
C GLY A 629 -37.01 5.37 -3.21
N SER A 630 -37.69 5.18 -2.06
CA SER A 630 -39.15 5.16 -1.95
C SER A 630 -39.80 6.55 -1.95
N GLY A 631 -39.03 7.62 -1.82
CA GLY A 631 -39.53 8.99 -1.78
C GLY A 631 -39.86 9.56 -3.16
N THR A 632 -40.10 10.86 -3.20
CA THR A 632 -40.49 11.60 -4.44
C THR A 632 -39.32 12.42 -4.93
N LEU A 633 -39.04 12.37 -6.23
CA LEU A 633 -38.20 13.36 -6.95
C LEU A 633 -39.12 14.20 -7.82
N ASN A 634 -39.21 15.51 -7.57
CA ASN A 634 -39.96 16.46 -8.38
C ASN A 634 -39.02 17.23 -9.31
N LEU A 635 -39.22 17.11 -10.60
CA LEU A 635 -38.52 17.91 -11.62
C LEU A 635 -39.34 19.20 -11.88
N SER A 636 -38.99 20.28 -11.13
CA SER A 636 -39.69 21.56 -11.17
C SER A 636 -39.09 22.56 -12.18
N ALA A 637 -37.91 22.25 -12.73
CA ALA A 637 -37.24 23.10 -13.70
C ALA A 637 -37.89 23.01 -15.12
N THR A 638 -37.94 24.15 -15.80
CA THR A 638 -38.66 24.29 -17.11
C THR A 638 -37.88 23.74 -18.30
N ASN A 639 -36.56 23.59 -18.24
CA ASN A 639 -35.72 23.32 -19.41
C ASN A 639 -34.88 22.06 -19.23
N ASN A 640 -35.50 20.93 -18.86
CA ASN A 640 -34.83 19.65 -18.84
C ASN A 640 -34.61 19.16 -20.28
N THR A 641 -33.38 19.25 -20.79
CA THR A 641 -33.05 18.99 -22.20
C THR A 641 -32.20 17.72 -22.40
N TYR A 642 -31.96 16.93 -21.36
CA TYR A 642 -31.29 15.65 -21.52
C TYR A 642 -32.10 14.70 -22.39
N ASP A 643 -31.43 13.88 -23.21
CA ASP A 643 -32.04 13.08 -24.27
C ASP A 643 -31.83 11.56 -24.10
N GLY A 644 -31.21 11.14 -23.02
CA GLY A 644 -31.14 9.74 -22.61
C GLY A 644 -32.41 9.24 -21.93
N THR A 645 -32.36 8.05 -21.35
CA THR A 645 -33.54 7.42 -20.70
C THR A 645 -33.72 7.95 -19.27
N THR A 646 -35.01 8.18 -18.91
CA THR A 646 -35.43 8.36 -17.52
C THR A 646 -35.95 7.04 -16.97
N THR A 647 -35.28 6.46 -15.97
CA THR A 647 -35.75 5.25 -15.28
C THR A 647 -36.31 5.62 -13.91
N VAL A 648 -37.57 5.28 -13.65
CA VAL A 648 -38.16 5.37 -12.30
C VAL A 648 -38.11 3.97 -11.72
N ASP A 649 -37.03 3.71 -10.94
CA ASP A 649 -36.77 2.37 -10.40
C ASP A 649 -37.57 2.12 -9.11
N ALA A 650 -37.76 3.16 -8.28
CA ALA A 650 -38.55 3.08 -7.07
C ALA A 650 -39.16 4.45 -6.71
N GLY A 651 -40.22 4.44 -5.89
CA GLY A 651 -40.89 5.63 -5.39
C GLY A 651 -41.60 6.42 -6.48
N VAL A 652 -41.56 7.75 -6.42
CA VAL A 652 -42.30 8.64 -7.31
C VAL A 652 -41.35 9.58 -8.04
N LEU A 653 -41.49 9.65 -9.36
CA LEU A 653 -40.99 10.75 -10.17
C LEU A 653 -42.17 11.69 -10.49
N GLU A 654 -42.09 12.92 -10.02
CA GLU A 654 -43.11 13.94 -10.29
C GLU A 654 -42.61 14.90 -11.39
N LEU A 655 -43.37 15.05 -12.45
CA LEU A 655 -43.13 16.00 -13.51
C LEU A 655 -43.96 17.25 -13.29
N SER A 656 -43.33 18.33 -12.84
CA SER A 656 -43.92 19.68 -12.83
C SER A 656 -43.66 20.44 -14.14
N HIS A 657 -42.83 19.89 -15.01
CA HIS A 657 -42.53 20.37 -16.37
C HIS A 657 -42.13 19.19 -17.28
N SER A 658 -42.07 19.45 -18.59
CA SER A 658 -41.77 18.44 -19.61
C SER A 658 -40.31 17.95 -19.59
N ILE A 659 -40.13 16.68 -19.98
CA ILE A 659 -38.86 16.04 -20.30
C ILE A 659 -38.96 15.39 -21.69
N ASN A 660 -39.40 16.17 -22.67
CA ASN A 660 -39.84 15.74 -24.00
C ASN A 660 -38.79 14.98 -24.82
N ASN A 661 -37.50 15.14 -24.52
CA ASN A 661 -36.42 14.40 -25.18
C ASN A 661 -36.11 13.02 -24.53
N SER A 662 -36.66 12.71 -23.37
CA SER A 662 -36.36 11.50 -22.61
C SER A 662 -37.47 10.45 -22.68
N ALA A 663 -37.09 9.21 -22.99
CA ALA A 663 -37.96 8.04 -22.86
C ALA A 663 -38.04 7.62 -21.39
N VAL A 664 -39.23 7.38 -20.88
CA VAL A 664 -39.49 7.04 -19.48
C VAL A 664 -39.78 5.54 -19.33
N LEU A 665 -38.95 4.86 -18.54
CA LEU A 665 -39.16 3.49 -18.09
C LEU A 665 -39.61 3.50 -16.63
N ILE A 666 -40.73 2.89 -16.31
CA ILE A 666 -41.28 2.84 -14.96
C ILE A 666 -41.24 1.40 -14.46
N SER A 667 -40.38 1.11 -13.51
CA SER A 667 -40.22 -0.22 -12.92
C SER A 667 -41.46 -0.60 -12.09
N SER A 668 -41.69 -1.90 -11.94
CA SER A 668 -42.74 -2.45 -11.08
C SER A 668 -42.69 -1.87 -9.67
N GLY A 669 -43.80 -1.37 -9.15
CA GLY A 669 -43.90 -0.69 -7.85
C GLY A 669 -43.47 0.79 -7.85
N ALA A 670 -42.91 1.32 -8.93
CA ALA A 670 -42.57 2.73 -9.06
C ALA A 670 -43.77 3.51 -9.67
N ASN A 671 -43.75 4.84 -9.52
CA ASN A 671 -44.82 5.70 -9.99
C ASN A 671 -44.29 6.93 -10.74
N LEU A 672 -44.90 7.25 -11.89
CA LEU A 672 -44.75 8.52 -12.60
C LEU A 672 -45.98 9.40 -12.28
N LYS A 673 -45.76 10.60 -11.73
CA LYS A 673 -46.82 11.57 -11.48
C LYS A 673 -46.67 12.75 -12.45
N ALA A 674 -47.66 12.94 -13.30
CA ALA A 674 -47.70 14.05 -14.28
C ALA A 674 -48.56 15.20 -13.75
N SER A 675 -47.91 16.20 -13.12
CA SER A 675 -48.61 17.31 -12.43
C SER A 675 -48.73 18.59 -13.27
N ALA A 676 -47.96 18.74 -14.35
CA ALA A 676 -48.02 19.90 -15.25
C ALA A 676 -49.04 19.70 -16.36
N ASP A 677 -49.39 20.80 -17.03
CA ASP A 677 -50.20 20.83 -18.27
C ASP A 677 -49.44 21.64 -19.36
N PRO A 678 -48.71 20.97 -20.28
CA PRO A 678 -48.44 19.52 -20.32
C PRO A 678 -47.20 19.06 -19.55
N SER A 679 -47.19 17.78 -19.16
CA SER A 679 -45.97 16.99 -18.85
C SER A 679 -45.66 16.15 -20.11
N GLU A 680 -44.76 16.61 -20.96
CA GLU A 680 -44.39 15.89 -22.19
C GLU A 680 -43.21 14.96 -21.95
N VAL A 681 -43.28 13.75 -22.46
CA VAL A 681 -42.21 12.74 -22.47
C VAL A 681 -42.09 12.16 -23.89
N ARG A 682 -40.86 11.72 -24.26
CA ARG A 682 -40.66 11.12 -25.60
C ARG A 682 -41.40 9.78 -25.75
N SER A 683 -41.39 8.94 -24.72
CA SER A 683 -42.14 7.68 -24.69
C SER A 683 -42.33 7.19 -23.27
N ILE A 684 -43.27 6.27 -23.06
CA ILE A 684 -43.50 5.57 -21.79
C ILE A 684 -43.41 4.06 -21.99
N SER A 685 -42.84 3.35 -21.03
CA SER A 685 -42.77 1.88 -21.00
C SER A 685 -42.66 1.36 -19.57
N GLY A 686 -42.84 0.05 -19.37
CA GLY A 686 -42.63 -0.61 -18.07
C GLY A 686 -43.92 -1.11 -17.43
N GLU A 687 -43.81 -1.54 -16.15
CA GLU A 687 -44.82 -2.25 -15.37
C GLU A 687 -45.29 -1.44 -14.15
N GLY A 688 -44.71 -0.27 -13.90
CA GLY A 688 -45.06 0.58 -12.75
C GLY A 688 -46.40 1.28 -12.95
N SER A 689 -46.69 2.35 -12.21
CA SER A 689 -47.94 3.07 -12.29
C SER A 689 -47.75 4.51 -12.80
N ILE A 690 -48.82 5.07 -13.39
CA ILE A 690 -48.86 6.47 -13.78
C ILE A 690 -50.05 7.10 -13.05
N PHE A 691 -49.84 8.28 -12.45
CA PHE A 691 -50.88 9.07 -11.82
C PHE A 691 -50.96 10.46 -12.48
N ILE A 692 -52.12 10.80 -13.06
CA ILE A 692 -52.38 12.09 -13.70
C ILE A 692 -53.46 12.79 -12.86
N PRO A 693 -53.10 13.76 -11.99
CA PRO A 693 -54.08 14.45 -11.17
C PRO A 693 -54.98 15.35 -11.99
N SER A 694 -56.10 15.80 -11.40
CA SER A 694 -56.98 16.82 -12.01
C SER A 694 -56.14 18.07 -12.31
N GLY A 695 -56.25 18.57 -13.56
CA GLY A 695 -55.46 19.70 -14.04
C GLY A 695 -54.06 19.34 -14.57
N GLY A 696 -53.64 18.08 -14.45
CA GLY A 696 -52.43 17.59 -15.11
C GLY A 696 -52.72 16.98 -16.48
N ARG A 697 -51.73 17.01 -17.38
CA ARG A 697 -51.75 16.36 -18.68
C ARG A 697 -50.44 15.62 -18.92
N LEU A 698 -50.52 14.35 -19.26
CA LEU A 698 -49.35 13.58 -19.75
C LEU A 698 -49.45 13.43 -21.24
N SER A 699 -48.53 14.06 -21.96
CA SER A 699 -48.40 13.90 -23.41
C SER A 699 -47.20 13.02 -23.74
N SER A 700 -47.44 11.95 -24.51
CA SER A 700 -46.38 11.01 -24.89
C SER A 700 -46.18 11.02 -26.40
N ASP A 701 -44.98 11.47 -26.83
CA ASP A 701 -44.61 11.57 -28.25
C ASP A 701 -43.77 10.34 -28.66
N PHE A 702 -44.25 9.58 -29.61
CA PHE A 702 -43.58 8.42 -30.20
C PHE A 702 -43.21 8.71 -31.64
N ASP A 703 -42.02 9.27 -31.87
CA ASP A 703 -41.48 9.44 -33.21
C ASP A 703 -41.10 8.11 -33.83
N ASN A 704 -41.97 7.55 -34.68
CA ASN A 704 -41.76 6.32 -35.49
C ASN A 704 -41.40 5.05 -34.72
N GLY A 705 -41.53 5.02 -33.38
CA GLY A 705 -41.26 3.87 -32.52
C GLY A 705 -42.53 3.15 -32.06
N SER A 706 -42.36 2.03 -31.36
CA SER A 706 -43.44 1.38 -30.62
C SER A 706 -42.99 1.11 -29.19
N ALA A 707 -43.90 1.27 -28.22
CA ALA A 707 -43.67 0.94 -26.85
C ALA A 707 -44.88 0.24 -26.22
N ILE A 708 -44.62 -0.53 -25.16
CA ILE A 708 -45.62 -1.21 -24.37
C ILE A 708 -45.53 -0.68 -22.95
N PHE A 709 -46.67 -0.24 -22.44
CA PHE A 709 -46.84 0.08 -21.03
C PHE A 709 -47.84 -0.91 -20.45
N SER A 710 -47.35 -1.78 -19.56
CA SER A 710 -48.16 -2.82 -18.92
C SER A 710 -48.57 -2.48 -17.47
N GLY A 711 -48.23 -1.30 -17.01
CA GLY A 711 -48.65 -0.77 -15.73
C GLY A 711 -50.02 -0.09 -15.76
N ALA A 712 -50.52 0.30 -14.58
CA ALA A 712 -51.82 0.96 -14.43
C ALA A 712 -51.71 2.47 -14.61
N ILE A 713 -52.69 3.08 -15.29
CA ILE A 713 -52.89 4.54 -15.32
C ILE A 713 -54.05 4.88 -14.39
N SER A 714 -53.93 5.95 -13.61
CA SER A 714 -54.94 6.42 -12.65
C SER A 714 -55.01 7.95 -12.61
N GLY A 715 -56.06 8.47 -12.02
CA GLY A 715 -56.30 9.92 -11.92
C GLY A 715 -57.39 10.43 -12.83
N SER A 716 -57.60 11.76 -12.86
CA SER A 716 -58.68 12.44 -13.57
C SER A 716 -58.20 13.58 -14.49
N GLY A 717 -56.88 13.60 -14.79
CA GLY A 717 -56.29 14.57 -15.72
C GLY A 717 -56.50 14.21 -17.19
N ILE A 718 -55.55 14.52 -18.07
CA ILE A 718 -55.61 14.23 -19.50
C ILE A 718 -54.44 13.31 -19.86
N PHE A 719 -54.71 12.22 -20.55
CA PHE A 719 -53.70 11.40 -21.22
C PHE A 719 -53.75 11.63 -22.71
N GLU A 720 -52.58 11.96 -23.29
CA GLU A 720 -52.51 12.37 -24.71
C GLU A 720 -51.41 11.55 -25.41
N LYS A 721 -51.79 10.84 -26.45
CA LYS A 721 -50.86 10.17 -27.35
C LYS A 721 -50.65 11.07 -28.58
N ILE A 722 -49.45 11.61 -28.69
CA ILE A 722 -48.97 12.40 -29.83
C ILE A 722 -47.91 11.63 -30.63
N GLY A 723 -47.44 12.16 -31.75
CA GLY A 723 -46.42 11.53 -32.59
C GLY A 723 -46.91 10.31 -33.37
N SER A 724 -46.12 9.84 -34.34
CA SER A 724 -46.49 8.85 -35.36
C SER A 724 -46.35 7.38 -34.93
N GLY A 725 -45.73 7.09 -33.77
CA GLY A 725 -45.47 5.72 -33.30
C GLY A 725 -46.68 5.03 -32.66
N ILE A 726 -46.44 3.82 -32.16
CA ILE A 726 -47.49 2.96 -31.59
C ILE A 726 -47.28 2.85 -30.07
N LEU A 727 -48.31 3.12 -29.26
CA LEU A 727 -48.34 2.82 -27.86
C LEU A 727 -49.34 1.72 -27.55
N THR A 728 -48.92 0.65 -26.90
CA THR A 728 -49.79 -0.40 -26.39
C THR A 728 -49.93 -0.28 -24.89
N LEU A 729 -51.19 -0.13 -24.41
CA LEU A 729 -51.57 -0.19 -23.01
C LEU A 729 -52.13 -1.57 -22.71
N SER A 730 -51.50 -2.32 -21.82
CA SER A 730 -51.91 -3.68 -21.45
C SER A 730 -52.19 -3.89 -19.98
N GLY A 731 -52.06 -2.84 -19.15
CA GLY A 731 -52.37 -2.89 -17.72
C GLY A 731 -53.81 -2.48 -17.43
N VAL A 732 -54.38 -2.99 -16.33
CA VAL A 732 -55.72 -2.60 -15.85
C VAL A 732 -55.62 -1.23 -15.20
N SER A 733 -56.39 -0.26 -15.72
CA SER A 733 -56.31 1.14 -15.32
C SER A 733 -57.59 1.60 -14.60
N SER A 734 -57.46 2.54 -13.68
CA SER A 734 -58.58 3.22 -13.00
C SER A 734 -58.69 4.71 -13.40
N PHE A 735 -58.24 5.03 -14.59
CA PHE A 735 -58.19 6.38 -15.11
C PHE A 735 -59.63 6.88 -15.43
N THR A 736 -59.97 8.08 -14.99
CA THR A 736 -61.29 8.69 -15.16
C THR A 736 -61.24 9.97 -15.97
N GLY A 737 -60.05 10.35 -16.44
CA GLY A 737 -59.86 11.54 -17.26
C GLY A 737 -59.97 11.26 -18.75
N ASN A 738 -59.78 12.31 -19.56
CA ASN A 738 -59.88 12.20 -21.00
C ASN A 738 -58.63 11.57 -21.61
N THR A 739 -58.82 10.72 -22.61
CA THR A 739 -57.73 10.19 -23.45
C THR A 739 -57.88 10.73 -24.87
N THR A 740 -56.82 11.34 -25.41
CA THR A 740 -56.76 11.85 -26.78
C THR A 740 -55.64 11.19 -27.57
N VAL A 741 -55.90 10.94 -28.85
CA VAL A 741 -54.90 10.44 -29.80
C VAL A 741 -54.79 11.45 -30.94
N GLU A 742 -53.71 12.23 -30.94
CA GLU A 742 -53.45 13.25 -31.95
C GLU A 742 -52.57 12.75 -33.09
N GLY A 743 -51.86 11.60 -32.90
CA GLY A 743 -51.04 10.99 -33.95
C GLY A 743 -50.69 9.55 -33.65
N GLY A 744 -50.33 8.79 -34.69
CA GLY A 744 -49.95 7.38 -34.58
C GLY A 744 -51.10 6.46 -34.19
N GLU A 745 -50.80 5.47 -33.34
CA GLU A 745 -51.76 4.45 -32.92
C GLU A 745 -51.68 4.21 -31.41
N LEU A 746 -52.84 4.11 -30.74
CA LEU A 746 -52.98 3.68 -29.37
C LEU A 746 -53.73 2.33 -29.37
N ILE A 747 -53.05 1.27 -28.94
CA ILE A 747 -53.61 -0.07 -28.81
C ILE A 747 -53.95 -0.32 -27.34
N ILE A 748 -55.25 -0.65 -27.10
CA ILE A 748 -55.72 -1.07 -25.78
C ILE A 748 -55.82 -2.58 -25.82
N ALA A 749 -54.92 -3.26 -25.11
CA ALA A 749 -54.83 -4.73 -25.14
C ALA A 749 -55.72 -5.41 -24.06
N ASP A 750 -56.16 -4.67 -23.04
CA ASP A 750 -57.11 -5.09 -22.02
C ASP A 750 -58.34 -4.17 -22.02
N GLU A 751 -59.52 -4.70 -21.87
CA GLU A 751 -60.77 -3.91 -21.91
C GLU A 751 -60.81 -2.79 -20.83
N ASP A 752 -60.11 -2.99 -19.72
CA ASP A 752 -59.92 -2.03 -18.63
C ASP A 752 -58.63 -1.19 -18.77
N GLY A 753 -57.95 -1.24 -19.92
CA GLY A 753 -56.62 -0.65 -20.11
C GLY A 753 -56.54 0.88 -20.03
N ILE A 754 -57.67 1.62 -20.16
CA ILE A 754 -57.74 3.08 -19.99
C ILE A 754 -58.81 3.53 -18.99
N GLY A 755 -59.41 2.61 -18.25
CA GLY A 755 -60.45 2.93 -17.27
C GLY A 755 -61.76 3.38 -17.88
N SER A 756 -62.62 4.12 -17.12
CA SER A 756 -64.01 4.50 -17.50
C SER A 756 -64.14 5.97 -17.93
N GLY A 757 -63.03 6.63 -18.32
CA GLY A 757 -63.08 7.98 -18.88
C GLY A 757 -63.64 7.97 -20.32
N ASP A 758 -64.38 9.02 -20.72
CA ASP A 758 -64.89 9.22 -22.08
C ASP A 758 -63.76 9.55 -23.08
#